data_cf993f83bd22e9136404f63ee6de242b
#
_entry.id   cf993f83bd22e9136404f63ee6de242b
#
_cell.length_a   1.000
_cell.length_b   1.000
_cell.length_c   1.000
_cell.angle_alpha   90.00
_cell.angle_beta   90.00
_cell.angle_gamma   90.00
#
_symmetry.space_group_name_H-M   'P 1'
#
loop_
_entity.id
_entity.type
_entity.pdbx_description
1 polymer ?
#
loop_
_entity_poly.entity_id
_entity_poly.type
_entity_poly.pdbx_seq_one_letter_code
_entity_poly.pdbx_strand_id
1 'polypeptide(L)'
;MYQRILWKFALTAIVLLWATLNLIPFKETEFKDYLRQEATAQRDELLKLIDRAAQRVQEKKAASVFVALKQIGHEERIDMSKFFPEVRLESSLRNIEKRNDILFEYLLKESKPRLQLGLDLKGGVAFTLEASSLEVAGQQQTVHELKLDKAVEIIGTRVNALGVAEPIIRPVGTNRIEVQLPGVSTKDNPEVISVLRKPAVLTFHLVHPQYAFMPEPLPLAALPPGYVNMSTDSDDASGRPVTTYCAVKRIPEMDGENIVDSRPTVDMYGGYEILLRFNDVGAKKFADVTGANVGRLLGIVLDGKLYSAPRINDRIGGGSAQITGRFTQREALELSNVLNNPLKVKLDVVEQYEVGKSLGEDAIMSAKTAFLISTALTILFILVFYTFGGVIAAVGMGCNVFVILGVMAMPGVEATLTMPGIAGIVLTLAMSVDANILIFERMKEELATGKSLTAALEAGFEKAWSAILDSNVTTLLTAIIMWALGKGAVKGFGVTLTIGIFTTMFAAMIVSKLLLQVAILPGYMKRLPMFSVLQNTRYDFLKFGRAAFIASWTIVFIGVGVVAFKGKGIFGIDFVGGDQVTIAFQQPIDVGQLRSAATQGTGVREATFAYQTQLGSGTQVLKCTTEFEKGGVVVEAIQKAFPQAGFTNAGVNSIGPSVGSEILKSALISVALALLGIMLYVAFRFEFGYGMGAVIATIHDLLMTIGIFVLFDRQFNASMVAAILLIIGYSINDTIVVFDRIREELAGNPEGSLRDILNRALNLTLARTVITGGTTLLTSITLIVVTTGDVNDIAFTLLIGVLTGTFSSLFIACPVFYWWHKGDRRHVEAHRDIAPKYEWEGASKASN
;
A
#
# COMPACT_ATOMS: atom_id res chain seq x y z
N MET A 1 -28.47 -31.81 19.66
CA MET A 1 -27.02 -31.84 19.63
C MET A 1 -26.47 -31.84 18.21
N TYR A 2 -26.80 -32.81 17.35
CA TYR A 2 -26.36 -32.90 15.97
C TYR A 2 -26.71 -31.65 15.12
N GLN A 3 -27.89 -31.06 15.29
CA GLN A 3 -28.29 -29.84 14.57
C GLN A 3 -27.38 -28.64 14.84
N ARG A 4 -26.82 -28.51 16.08
CA ARG A 4 -25.90 -27.43 16.42
C ARG A 4 -24.51 -27.61 15.80
N ILE A 5 -24.11 -28.80 15.43
CA ILE A 5 -22.86 -29.13 14.73
C ILE A 5 -23.04 -28.90 13.24
N LEU A 6 -24.19 -29.35 12.70
CA LEU A 6 -24.50 -29.30 11.27
C LEU A 6 -24.49 -27.85 10.72
N TRP A 7 -25.09 -26.89 11.43
CA TRP A 7 -25.08 -25.50 10.95
C TRP A 7 -23.67 -24.87 10.93
N LYS A 8 -22.81 -25.19 11.93
CA LYS A 8 -21.42 -24.72 11.95
C LYS A 8 -20.62 -25.36 10.82
N PHE A 9 -20.82 -26.64 10.58
CA PHE A 9 -20.20 -27.33 9.45
C PHE A 9 -20.65 -26.71 8.12
N ALA A 10 -21.94 -26.50 7.94
CA ALA A 10 -22.49 -25.87 6.73
C ALA A 10 -21.93 -24.47 6.53
N LEU A 11 -21.91 -23.64 7.59
CA LEU A 11 -21.34 -22.30 7.54
C LEU A 11 -19.85 -22.32 7.17
N THR A 12 -19.06 -23.19 7.82
CA THR A 12 -17.62 -23.32 7.50
C THR A 12 -17.41 -23.76 6.06
N ALA A 13 -18.18 -24.74 5.58
CA ALA A 13 -18.10 -25.21 4.20
C ALA A 13 -18.50 -24.12 3.18
N ILE A 14 -19.57 -23.37 3.46
CA ILE A 14 -20.01 -22.25 2.62
C ILE A 14 -18.94 -21.16 2.55
N VAL A 15 -18.35 -20.77 3.67
CA VAL A 15 -17.29 -19.74 3.72
C VAL A 15 -16.04 -20.19 2.97
N LEU A 16 -15.61 -21.46 3.14
CA LEU A 16 -14.46 -21.98 2.41
C LEU A 16 -14.74 -22.10 0.90
N LEU A 17 -15.92 -22.55 0.52
CA LEU A 17 -16.34 -22.60 -0.89
C LEU A 17 -16.38 -21.19 -1.50
N TRP A 18 -16.96 -20.23 -0.78
CA TRP A 18 -17.00 -18.83 -1.20
C TRP A 18 -15.59 -18.25 -1.36
N ALA A 19 -14.66 -18.51 -0.42
CA ALA A 19 -13.26 -18.07 -0.53
C ALA A 19 -12.58 -18.72 -1.75
N THR A 20 -12.84 -20.01 -2.02
CA THR A 20 -12.33 -20.70 -3.22
C THR A 20 -12.80 -20.04 -4.50
N LEU A 21 -14.11 -19.74 -4.60
CA LEU A 21 -14.69 -19.10 -5.78
C LEU A 21 -14.13 -17.71 -6.04
N ASN A 22 -13.82 -16.95 -4.97
CA ASN A 22 -13.19 -15.63 -5.12
C ASN A 22 -11.71 -15.71 -5.55
N LEU A 23 -11.01 -16.79 -5.25
CA LEU A 23 -9.61 -16.97 -5.61
C LEU A 23 -9.39 -17.48 -7.03
N ILE A 24 -10.42 -18.01 -7.70
CA ILE A 24 -10.32 -18.49 -9.08
C ILE A 24 -10.44 -17.32 -10.05
N PRO A 25 -9.50 -17.19 -11.03
CA PRO A 25 -8.33 -18.03 -11.31
C PRO A 25 -7.15 -17.77 -10.37
N PHE A 26 -6.44 -18.86 -9.99
CA PHE A 26 -5.28 -18.79 -9.07
C PHE A 26 -3.98 -18.33 -9.74
N LYS A 27 -3.85 -18.54 -11.06
CA LYS A 27 -2.63 -18.26 -11.81
C LYS A 27 -2.89 -17.25 -12.90
N GLU A 28 -1.90 -16.38 -13.11
CA GLU A 28 -1.83 -15.52 -14.26
C GLU A 28 -1.57 -16.37 -15.51
N THR A 29 -2.43 -16.22 -16.51
CA THR A 29 -2.25 -16.82 -17.82
C THR A 29 -1.82 -15.70 -18.78
N GLU A 30 -0.73 -15.87 -19.51
CA GLU A 30 -0.35 -14.86 -20.50
C GLU A 30 -1.54 -14.58 -21.44
N PHE A 31 -1.80 -13.32 -21.71
CA PHE A 31 -2.98 -12.90 -22.48
C PHE A 31 -3.11 -13.66 -23.82
N LYS A 32 -1.98 -13.88 -24.51
CA LYS A 32 -1.96 -14.66 -25.76
C LYS A 32 -2.44 -16.11 -25.57
N ASP A 33 -2.02 -16.75 -24.46
CA ASP A 33 -2.36 -18.15 -24.17
C ASP A 33 -3.78 -18.28 -23.66
N TYR A 34 -4.24 -17.29 -22.89
CA TYR A 34 -5.64 -17.19 -22.47
C TYR A 34 -6.59 -17.07 -23.69
N LEU A 35 -6.25 -16.17 -24.65
CA LEU A 35 -7.02 -16.07 -25.88
C LEU A 35 -7.06 -17.38 -26.68
N ARG A 36 -5.93 -18.13 -26.69
CA ARG A 36 -5.87 -19.44 -27.35
C ARG A 36 -6.77 -20.49 -26.68
N GLN A 37 -6.95 -20.40 -25.36
CA GLN A 37 -7.80 -21.34 -24.60
C GLN A 37 -9.27 -21.01 -24.72
N GLU A 38 -9.65 -19.75 -24.62
CA GLU A 38 -11.04 -19.28 -24.58
C GLU A 38 -11.70 -19.15 -25.96
N ALA A 39 -10.94 -19.12 -27.04
CA ALA A 39 -11.49 -19.02 -28.37
C ALA A 39 -12.27 -20.30 -28.75
N THR A 40 -13.58 -20.17 -28.92
CA THR A 40 -14.46 -21.28 -29.27
C THR A 40 -14.85 -21.28 -30.76
N ALA A 41 -14.77 -20.12 -31.44
CA ALA A 41 -15.10 -20.00 -32.87
C ALA A 41 -13.90 -19.54 -33.70
N GLN A 42 -13.78 -20.02 -34.93
CA GLN A 42 -12.75 -19.60 -35.88
C GLN A 42 -11.31 -19.58 -35.32
N ARG A 43 -10.98 -20.57 -34.52
CA ARG A 43 -9.74 -20.62 -33.71
C ARG A 43 -8.46 -20.47 -34.56
N ASP A 44 -8.41 -21.08 -35.76
CA ASP A 44 -7.23 -21.02 -36.62
C ASP A 44 -6.98 -19.61 -37.18
N GLU A 45 -8.02 -18.84 -37.41
CA GLU A 45 -7.91 -17.44 -37.83
C GLU A 45 -7.38 -16.56 -36.68
N LEU A 46 -7.90 -16.75 -35.47
CA LEU A 46 -7.42 -16.05 -34.30
C LEU A 46 -5.94 -16.39 -33.99
N LEU A 47 -5.53 -17.65 -34.09
CA LEU A 47 -4.12 -18.03 -33.90
C LEU A 47 -3.17 -17.29 -34.82
N LYS A 48 -3.53 -17.15 -36.09
CA LYS A 48 -2.74 -16.37 -37.06
C LYS A 48 -2.65 -14.89 -36.68
N LEU A 49 -3.74 -14.32 -36.16
CA LEU A 49 -3.75 -12.93 -35.67
C LEU A 49 -2.87 -12.76 -34.42
N ILE A 50 -2.90 -13.72 -33.49
CA ILE A 50 -2.05 -13.71 -32.28
C ILE A 50 -0.57 -13.82 -32.65
N ASP A 51 -0.21 -14.68 -33.61
CA ASP A 51 1.17 -14.84 -34.05
C ASP A 51 1.68 -13.58 -34.79
N ARG A 52 0.86 -12.94 -35.63
CA ARG A 52 1.16 -11.63 -36.25
C ARG A 52 1.32 -10.52 -35.18
N ALA A 53 0.47 -10.53 -34.14
CA ALA A 53 0.59 -9.59 -33.03
C ALA A 53 1.88 -9.82 -32.22
N ALA A 54 2.23 -11.07 -31.97
CA ALA A 54 3.49 -11.42 -31.29
C ALA A 54 4.72 -10.99 -32.12
N GLN A 55 4.67 -11.12 -33.45
CA GLN A 55 5.72 -10.64 -34.37
C GLN A 55 5.87 -9.11 -34.30
N ARG A 56 4.75 -8.34 -34.29
CA ARG A 56 4.80 -6.87 -34.12
C ARG A 56 5.45 -6.44 -32.83
N VAL A 57 5.24 -7.19 -31.73
CA VAL A 57 5.90 -6.93 -30.45
C VAL A 57 7.41 -7.20 -30.55
N GLN A 58 7.84 -8.29 -31.18
CA GLN A 58 9.25 -8.59 -31.39
C GLN A 58 9.95 -7.53 -32.27
N GLU A 59 9.25 -7.01 -33.28
CA GLU A 59 9.73 -5.92 -34.15
C GLU A 59 9.67 -4.53 -33.46
N LYS A 60 9.29 -4.46 -32.17
CA LYS A 60 9.09 -3.20 -31.41
C LYS A 60 8.08 -2.22 -32.04
N LYS A 61 7.15 -2.72 -32.88
CA LYS A 61 6.06 -1.93 -33.49
C LYS A 61 4.84 -1.81 -32.56
N ALA A 62 4.75 -2.65 -31.54
CA ALA A 62 3.72 -2.59 -30.52
C ALA A 62 4.32 -2.92 -29.15
N ALA A 63 3.79 -2.31 -28.08
CA ALA A 63 4.29 -2.49 -26.72
C ALA A 63 3.89 -3.85 -26.11
N SER A 64 2.76 -4.42 -26.55
CA SER A 64 2.27 -5.72 -26.06
C SER A 64 1.39 -6.40 -27.12
N VAL A 65 1.15 -7.72 -26.96
CA VAL A 65 0.23 -8.48 -27.83
C VAL A 65 -1.18 -7.90 -27.78
N PHE A 66 -1.61 -7.39 -26.64
CA PHE A 66 -2.88 -6.71 -26.46
C PHE A 66 -3.00 -5.47 -27.36
N VAL A 67 -1.99 -4.59 -27.34
CA VAL A 67 -1.94 -3.38 -28.20
C VAL A 67 -1.84 -3.76 -29.67
N ALA A 68 -1.01 -4.76 -30.00
CA ALA A 68 -0.87 -5.23 -31.38
C ALA A 68 -2.18 -5.78 -31.95
N LEU A 69 -2.95 -6.54 -31.18
CA LEU A 69 -4.26 -7.07 -31.59
C LEU A 69 -5.29 -5.94 -31.76
N LYS A 70 -5.31 -4.94 -30.88
CA LYS A 70 -6.14 -3.75 -31.06
C LYS A 70 -5.82 -3.01 -32.37
N GLN A 71 -4.52 -2.80 -32.66
CA GLN A 71 -4.08 -2.18 -33.91
C GLN A 71 -4.49 -2.99 -35.14
N ILE A 72 -4.28 -4.30 -35.15
CA ILE A 72 -4.68 -5.18 -36.26
C ILE A 72 -6.21 -5.14 -36.41
N GLY A 73 -6.97 -5.22 -35.34
CA GLY A 73 -8.43 -5.15 -35.38
C GLY A 73 -8.96 -3.82 -35.95
N HIS A 74 -8.26 -2.71 -35.66
CA HIS A 74 -8.57 -1.39 -36.20
C HIS A 74 -8.19 -1.28 -37.71
N GLU A 75 -6.95 -1.63 -38.07
CA GLU A 75 -6.44 -1.54 -39.43
C GLU A 75 -7.25 -2.38 -40.43
N GLU A 76 -7.56 -3.61 -40.05
CA GLU A 76 -8.27 -4.59 -40.88
C GLU A 76 -9.78 -4.59 -40.66
N ARG A 77 -10.31 -3.76 -39.77
CA ARG A 77 -11.74 -3.67 -39.37
C ARG A 77 -12.34 -5.02 -38.98
N ILE A 78 -11.55 -5.83 -38.27
CA ILE A 78 -11.98 -7.15 -37.82
C ILE A 78 -12.79 -7.02 -36.54
N ASP A 79 -13.99 -7.59 -36.51
CA ASP A 79 -14.77 -7.77 -35.29
C ASP A 79 -14.24 -8.99 -34.52
N MET A 80 -13.50 -8.73 -33.43
CA MET A 80 -12.88 -9.77 -32.63
C MET A 80 -13.91 -10.56 -31.80
N SER A 81 -15.13 -10.03 -31.63
CA SER A 81 -16.19 -10.74 -30.86
C SER A 81 -16.64 -12.03 -31.51
N LYS A 82 -16.44 -12.18 -32.81
CA LYS A 82 -16.76 -13.42 -33.56
C LYS A 82 -15.98 -14.66 -33.07
N PHE A 83 -14.80 -14.45 -32.46
CA PHE A 83 -13.95 -15.52 -31.93
C PHE A 83 -14.40 -15.98 -30.53
N PHE A 84 -15.18 -15.12 -29.81
CA PHE A 84 -15.63 -15.32 -28.44
C PHE A 84 -17.15 -15.17 -28.30
N PRO A 85 -17.97 -16.02 -28.94
CA PRO A 85 -19.43 -15.89 -28.95
C PRO A 85 -20.07 -16.05 -27.55
N GLU A 86 -19.35 -16.63 -26.60
CA GLU A 86 -19.83 -16.81 -25.23
C GLU A 86 -19.77 -15.51 -24.41
N VAL A 87 -18.94 -14.54 -24.83
CA VAL A 87 -18.84 -13.23 -24.18
C VAL A 87 -19.99 -12.35 -24.66
N ARG A 88 -20.95 -12.11 -23.78
CA ARG A 88 -22.12 -11.27 -24.09
C ARG A 88 -21.74 -9.80 -24.02
N LEU A 89 -21.52 -9.18 -25.16
CA LEU A 89 -21.38 -7.74 -25.30
C LEU A 89 -22.75 -7.09 -25.50
N GLU A 90 -22.89 -5.82 -25.11
CA GLU A 90 -24.14 -5.08 -25.37
C GLU A 90 -24.48 -5.02 -26.85
N SER A 91 -25.66 -5.50 -27.22
CA SER A 91 -26.14 -5.56 -28.61
C SER A 91 -26.33 -4.17 -29.27
N SER A 92 -26.35 -3.10 -28.47
CA SER A 92 -26.44 -1.70 -28.91
C SER A 92 -25.13 -1.15 -29.49
N LEU A 93 -23.97 -1.80 -29.19
CA LEU A 93 -22.67 -1.37 -29.66
C LEU A 93 -22.41 -1.76 -31.14
N ARG A 94 -22.75 -0.84 -32.04
CA ARG A 94 -22.53 -1.02 -33.49
C ARG A 94 -21.10 -0.71 -33.93
N ASN A 95 -20.32 0.04 -33.12
CA ASN A 95 -18.95 0.38 -33.46
C ASN A 95 -18.02 -0.80 -33.10
N ILE A 96 -17.39 -1.36 -34.14
CA ILE A 96 -16.48 -2.52 -34.03
C ILE A 96 -15.30 -2.21 -33.13
N GLU A 97 -14.72 -1.01 -33.20
CA GLU A 97 -13.56 -0.62 -32.41
C GLU A 97 -13.90 -0.62 -30.90
N LYS A 98 -15.00 0.04 -30.53
CA LYS A 98 -15.46 0.05 -29.12
C LYS A 98 -15.82 -1.36 -28.63
N ARG A 99 -16.39 -2.18 -29.51
CA ARG A 99 -16.71 -3.57 -29.18
C ARG A 99 -15.44 -4.37 -28.90
N ASN A 100 -14.44 -4.24 -29.77
CA ASN A 100 -13.14 -4.90 -29.59
C ASN A 100 -12.42 -4.40 -28.32
N ASP A 101 -12.49 -3.12 -28.02
CA ASP A 101 -11.90 -2.55 -26.81
C ASP A 101 -12.50 -3.16 -25.55
N ILE A 102 -13.82 -3.15 -25.43
CA ILE A 102 -14.54 -3.74 -24.28
C ILE A 102 -14.27 -5.23 -24.17
N LEU A 103 -14.29 -5.95 -25.30
CA LEU A 103 -13.99 -7.38 -25.35
C LEU A 103 -12.58 -7.67 -24.83
N PHE A 104 -11.58 -6.98 -25.35
CA PHE A 104 -10.19 -7.19 -24.97
C PHE A 104 -9.91 -6.80 -23.51
N GLU A 105 -10.52 -5.74 -23.02
CA GLU A 105 -10.43 -5.36 -21.59
C GLU A 105 -11.06 -6.43 -20.70
N TYR A 106 -12.20 -6.98 -21.09
CA TYR A 106 -12.84 -8.09 -20.38
C TYR A 106 -11.94 -9.34 -20.37
N LEU A 107 -11.45 -9.78 -21.53
CA LEU A 107 -10.59 -10.96 -21.66
C LEU A 107 -9.26 -10.79 -20.92
N LEU A 108 -8.68 -9.58 -20.97
CA LEU A 108 -7.47 -9.26 -20.22
C LEU A 108 -7.71 -9.36 -18.70
N LYS A 109 -8.85 -8.86 -18.23
CA LYS A 109 -9.22 -8.94 -16.81
C LYS A 109 -9.41 -10.38 -16.35
N GLU A 110 -10.07 -11.22 -17.16
CA GLU A 110 -10.30 -12.63 -16.82
C GLU A 110 -9.04 -13.51 -16.96
N SER A 111 -8.02 -13.09 -17.74
CA SER A 111 -6.75 -13.81 -17.87
C SER A 111 -5.87 -13.72 -16.61
N LYS A 112 -6.24 -12.89 -15.65
CA LYS A 112 -5.43 -12.55 -14.49
C LYS A 112 -5.97 -13.13 -13.20
N PRO A 113 -5.08 -13.41 -12.23
CA PRO A 113 -5.52 -13.82 -10.91
C PRO A 113 -6.28 -12.68 -10.23
N ARG A 114 -7.36 -12.99 -9.53
CA ARG A 114 -8.14 -11.98 -8.79
C ARG A 114 -7.37 -11.39 -7.62
N LEU A 115 -6.43 -12.14 -7.05
CA LEU A 115 -5.53 -11.63 -6.01
C LEU A 115 -4.42 -10.80 -6.67
N GLN A 116 -4.50 -9.50 -6.54
CA GLN A 116 -3.51 -8.57 -7.11
C GLN A 116 -2.28 -8.47 -6.21
N LEU A 117 -1.10 -8.55 -6.82
CA LEU A 117 0.17 -8.30 -6.15
C LEU A 117 0.53 -6.82 -6.24
N GLY A 118 1.03 -6.27 -5.13
CA GLY A 118 1.54 -4.90 -5.08
C GLY A 118 2.83 -4.71 -5.88
N LEU A 119 3.19 -3.45 -6.06
CA LEU A 119 4.35 -3.05 -6.85
C LEU A 119 5.67 -3.56 -6.28
N ASP A 120 5.77 -3.63 -4.97
CA ASP A 120 6.91 -4.16 -4.21
C ASP A 120 7.17 -5.66 -4.45
N LEU A 121 6.16 -6.39 -4.97
CA LEU A 121 6.27 -7.80 -5.33
C LEU A 121 6.42 -8.00 -6.85
N LYS A 122 5.61 -7.32 -7.67
CA LYS A 122 5.69 -7.44 -9.14
C LYS A 122 6.86 -6.68 -9.75
N GLY A 123 7.42 -5.71 -9.03
CA GLY A 123 8.26 -4.67 -9.63
C GLY A 123 7.44 -3.68 -10.44
N GLY A 124 8.03 -2.54 -10.78
CA GLY A 124 7.37 -1.49 -11.54
C GLY A 124 7.52 -0.12 -10.90
N VAL A 125 6.70 0.85 -11.32
CA VAL A 125 6.76 2.23 -10.82
C VAL A 125 5.39 2.73 -10.35
N ALA A 126 5.38 3.49 -9.29
CA ALA A 126 4.22 4.27 -8.83
C ALA A 126 4.57 5.76 -8.80
N PHE A 127 3.59 6.59 -9.14
CA PHE A 127 3.66 8.03 -9.04
C PHE A 127 2.48 8.54 -8.24
N THR A 128 2.73 9.49 -7.33
CA THR A 128 1.69 10.35 -6.78
C THR A 128 1.77 11.68 -7.49
N LEU A 129 0.72 12.00 -8.25
CA LEU A 129 0.58 13.23 -9.02
C LEU A 129 -0.28 14.21 -8.23
N GLU A 130 0.21 15.43 -8.04
CA GLU A 130 -0.55 16.50 -7.39
C GLU A 130 -1.03 17.50 -8.44
N ALA A 131 -2.31 17.81 -8.41
CA ALA A 131 -2.91 18.77 -9.31
C ALA A 131 -2.57 20.19 -8.85
N SER A 132 -1.82 20.93 -9.67
CA SER A 132 -1.55 22.34 -9.48
C SER A 132 -2.54 23.19 -10.29
N SER A 133 -2.86 24.42 -9.81
CA SER A 133 -3.69 25.36 -10.55
C SER A 133 -2.99 25.79 -11.85
N LEU A 134 -3.69 25.69 -12.99
CA LEU A 134 -3.23 26.26 -14.25
C LEU A 134 -3.63 27.73 -14.35
N GLU A 135 -2.67 28.63 -14.58
CA GLU A 135 -2.94 29.96 -15.08
C GLU A 135 -3.20 29.88 -16.59
N VAL A 136 -4.44 29.77 -16.97
CA VAL A 136 -4.87 29.94 -18.37
C VAL A 136 -5.38 31.35 -18.55
N ALA A 137 -4.63 32.16 -19.30
CA ALA A 137 -5.03 33.51 -19.75
C ALA A 137 -5.47 34.48 -18.63
N GLY A 138 -4.82 34.44 -17.46
CA GLY A 138 -5.09 35.38 -16.37
C GLY A 138 -6.30 35.04 -15.47
N GLN A 139 -6.87 33.86 -15.63
CA GLN A 139 -7.84 33.29 -14.70
C GLN A 139 -7.21 32.08 -14.03
N GLN A 140 -7.06 32.11 -12.70
CA GLN A 140 -6.74 30.94 -11.89
C GLN A 140 -7.97 30.03 -11.83
N GLN A 141 -7.95 28.93 -12.59
CA GLN A 141 -8.91 27.83 -12.35
C GLN A 141 -8.50 27.10 -11.07
N THR A 142 -9.35 27.21 -10.07
CA THR A 142 -9.14 26.52 -8.79
C THR A 142 -9.37 25.01 -8.94
N VAL A 143 -8.58 24.21 -8.23
CA VAL A 143 -8.63 22.74 -8.21
C VAL A 143 -10.03 22.19 -7.90
N HIS A 144 -10.92 22.98 -7.30
CA HIS A 144 -12.32 22.63 -6.99
C HIS A 144 -13.22 22.37 -8.21
N GLU A 145 -12.87 22.86 -9.39
CA GLU A 145 -13.66 22.60 -10.61
C GLU A 145 -13.21 21.31 -11.33
N LEU A 146 -12.10 20.70 -10.89
CA LEU A 146 -11.65 19.43 -11.43
C LEU A 146 -12.41 18.30 -10.78
N LYS A 147 -13.19 17.62 -11.55
CA LYS A 147 -13.60 16.26 -11.18
C LYS A 147 -12.36 15.38 -11.28
N LEU A 148 -11.73 15.04 -10.15
CA LEU A 148 -10.57 14.16 -10.05
C LEU A 148 -10.82 12.86 -10.82
N ASP A 149 -12.06 12.38 -10.81
CA ASP A 149 -12.52 11.20 -11.55
C ASP A 149 -12.25 11.31 -13.05
N LYS A 150 -12.45 12.51 -13.62
CA LYS A 150 -12.20 12.73 -15.06
C LYS A 150 -10.70 12.75 -15.37
N ALA A 151 -9.87 13.26 -14.46
CA ALA A 151 -8.41 13.19 -14.61
C ALA A 151 -7.90 11.75 -14.49
N VAL A 152 -8.46 10.94 -13.59
CA VAL A 152 -8.20 9.51 -13.46
C VAL A 152 -8.54 8.78 -14.76
N GLU A 153 -9.70 9.03 -15.37
CA GLU A 153 -10.12 8.45 -16.64
C GLU A 153 -9.14 8.81 -17.76
N ILE A 154 -8.76 10.09 -17.87
CA ILE A 154 -7.82 10.57 -18.89
C ILE A 154 -6.44 9.93 -18.72
N ILE A 155 -5.92 9.90 -17.49
CA ILE A 155 -4.63 9.23 -17.19
C ILE A 155 -4.72 7.75 -17.54
N GLY A 156 -5.82 7.08 -17.20
CA GLY A 156 -6.07 5.68 -17.57
C GLY A 156 -5.98 5.46 -19.07
N THR A 157 -6.64 6.29 -19.85
CA THR A 157 -6.61 6.21 -21.31
C THR A 157 -5.21 6.44 -21.87
N ARG A 158 -4.46 7.41 -21.34
CA ARG A 158 -3.07 7.70 -21.74
C ARG A 158 -2.12 6.55 -21.43
N VAL A 159 -2.24 5.97 -20.24
CA VAL A 159 -1.39 4.85 -19.81
C VAL A 159 -1.72 3.57 -20.59
N ASN A 160 -3.01 3.31 -20.83
CA ASN A 160 -3.45 2.20 -21.67
C ASN A 160 -2.90 2.29 -23.10
N ALA A 161 -2.84 3.50 -23.66
CA ALA A 161 -2.27 3.73 -24.99
C ALA A 161 -0.74 3.50 -25.05
N LEU A 162 -0.03 3.60 -23.93
CA LEU A 162 1.38 3.22 -23.81
C LEU A 162 1.56 1.69 -23.75
N GLY A 163 0.48 0.93 -23.71
CA GLY A 163 0.52 -0.54 -23.63
C GLY A 163 0.91 -1.09 -22.27
N VAL A 164 0.81 -0.28 -21.23
CA VAL A 164 1.03 -0.73 -19.85
C VAL A 164 -0.12 -1.63 -19.43
N ALA A 165 0.20 -2.86 -19.09
CA ALA A 165 -0.79 -3.80 -18.58
C ALA A 165 -1.18 -3.42 -17.16
N GLU A 166 -2.48 -3.13 -16.94
CA GLU A 166 -3.09 -2.90 -15.63
C GLU A 166 -2.50 -1.76 -14.78
N PRO A 167 -2.66 -0.53 -15.22
CA PRO A 167 -2.37 0.56 -14.33
C PRO A 167 -3.43 0.58 -13.21
N ILE A 168 -2.99 0.71 -11.96
CA ILE A 168 -3.88 1.03 -10.84
C ILE A 168 -3.88 2.55 -10.71
N ILE A 169 -5.01 3.18 -11.03
CA ILE A 169 -5.14 4.63 -10.98
C ILE A 169 -6.29 4.96 -10.03
N ARG A 170 -5.99 5.71 -8.99
CA ARG A 170 -6.99 6.06 -7.98
C ARG A 170 -6.78 7.45 -7.42
N PRO A 171 -7.87 8.16 -7.05
CA PRO A 171 -7.76 9.43 -6.35
C PRO A 171 -7.23 9.21 -4.92
N VAL A 172 -6.38 10.12 -4.46
CA VAL A 172 -5.82 10.14 -3.10
C VAL A 172 -6.06 11.52 -2.48
N GLY A 173 -6.96 11.59 -1.51
CA GLY A 173 -7.38 12.87 -0.94
C GLY A 173 -8.19 13.69 -1.94
N THR A 174 -8.02 15.02 -1.91
CA THR A 174 -8.84 15.97 -2.70
C THR A 174 -8.17 16.47 -3.97
N ASN A 175 -6.84 16.33 -4.10
CA ASN A 175 -6.06 16.94 -5.18
C ASN A 175 -4.94 16.06 -5.74
N ARG A 176 -4.88 14.78 -5.35
CA ARG A 176 -3.82 13.85 -5.79
C ARG A 176 -4.38 12.63 -6.49
N ILE A 177 -3.58 12.09 -7.40
CA ILE A 177 -3.87 10.86 -8.13
C ILE A 177 -2.66 9.93 -7.98
N GLU A 178 -2.89 8.73 -7.49
CA GLU A 178 -1.89 7.68 -7.45
C GLU A 178 -2.01 6.83 -8.73
N VAL A 179 -0.87 6.67 -9.39
CA VAL A 179 -0.73 5.87 -10.62
C VAL A 179 0.31 4.80 -10.37
N GLN A 180 -0.10 3.54 -10.32
CA GLN A 180 0.81 2.40 -10.21
C GLN A 180 0.88 1.66 -11.55
N LEU A 181 2.08 1.40 -12.02
CA LEU A 181 2.39 0.76 -13.30
C LEU A 181 3.22 -0.50 -13.05
N PRO A 182 2.58 -1.64 -12.76
CA PRO A 182 3.29 -2.89 -12.51
C PRO A 182 4.08 -3.35 -13.74
N GLY A 183 5.32 -3.80 -13.52
CA GLY A 183 6.18 -4.30 -14.57
C GLY A 183 6.79 -3.25 -15.50
N VAL A 184 6.56 -1.97 -15.27
CA VAL A 184 7.11 -0.84 -16.04
C VAL A 184 8.29 -0.24 -15.29
N SER A 185 9.42 -0.04 -16.00
CA SER A 185 10.57 0.71 -15.48
C SER A 185 10.67 2.07 -16.16
N THR A 186 10.96 3.11 -15.39
CA THR A 186 11.20 4.45 -15.94
C THR A 186 12.48 4.51 -16.77
N LYS A 187 13.43 3.61 -16.54
CA LYS A 187 14.66 3.48 -17.32
C LYS A 187 14.38 3.00 -18.74
N ASP A 188 13.49 2.02 -18.87
CA ASP A 188 13.13 1.45 -20.16
C ASP A 188 12.06 2.28 -20.89
N ASN A 189 11.25 3.02 -20.14
CA ASN A 189 10.14 3.86 -20.62
C ASN A 189 10.17 5.27 -20.00
N PRO A 190 11.18 6.09 -20.30
CA PRO A 190 11.32 7.42 -19.70
C PRO A 190 10.17 8.38 -20.08
N GLU A 191 9.47 8.10 -21.19
CA GLU A 191 8.32 8.86 -21.66
C GLU A 191 7.08 8.74 -20.74
N VAL A 192 6.98 7.71 -19.94
CA VAL A 192 5.82 7.50 -19.04
C VAL A 192 5.58 8.72 -18.17
N ILE A 193 6.64 9.24 -17.55
CA ILE A 193 6.55 10.46 -16.70
C ILE A 193 6.08 11.64 -17.53
N SER A 194 6.61 11.81 -18.74
CA SER A 194 6.28 12.92 -19.62
C SER A 194 4.80 12.89 -20.04
N VAL A 195 4.29 11.71 -20.39
CA VAL A 195 2.90 11.51 -20.80
C VAL A 195 1.93 11.75 -19.64
N LEU A 196 2.30 11.37 -18.42
CA LEU A 196 1.50 11.61 -17.22
C LEU A 196 1.43 13.10 -16.85
N ARG A 197 2.53 13.84 -17.01
CA ARG A 197 2.66 15.24 -16.58
C ARG A 197 2.13 16.25 -17.58
N LYS A 198 2.21 15.95 -18.89
CA LYS A 198 1.85 16.90 -19.94
C LYS A 198 0.34 17.21 -19.91
N PRO A 199 -0.05 18.47 -19.68
CA PRO A 199 -1.47 18.85 -19.72
C PRO A 199 -2.04 18.72 -21.14
N ALA A 200 -1.21 18.96 -22.17
CA ALA A 200 -1.58 19.02 -23.61
C ALA A 200 -2.63 20.08 -23.91
N VAL A 201 -2.46 21.22 -23.34
CA VAL A 201 -3.29 22.38 -23.67
C VAL A 201 -2.83 22.93 -25.02
N LEU A 202 -3.57 22.58 -26.07
CA LEU A 202 -3.34 23.11 -27.40
C LEU A 202 -4.11 24.41 -27.57
N THR A 203 -3.43 25.44 -28.05
CA THR A 203 -4.04 26.76 -28.34
C THR A 203 -3.51 27.31 -29.66
N PHE A 204 -4.35 28.04 -30.37
CA PHE A 204 -4.02 28.68 -31.62
C PHE A 204 -3.94 30.18 -31.42
N HIS A 205 -2.80 30.80 -31.73
CA HIS A 205 -2.52 32.19 -31.49
C HIS A 205 -2.05 32.87 -32.77
N LEU A 206 -2.42 34.14 -32.98
CA LEU A 206 -1.87 34.93 -34.07
C LEU A 206 -0.46 35.41 -33.71
N VAL A 207 0.47 35.27 -34.65
CA VAL A 207 1.83 35.82 -34.56
C VAL A 207 1.82 37.25 -35.04
N HIS A 208 2.62 38.12 -34.41
CA HIS A 208 2.78 39.52 -34.82
C HIS A 208 3.47 39.58 -36.17
N PRO A 209 2.96 40.38 -37.16
CA PRO A 209 3.51 40.35 -38.51
C PRO A 209 4.99 40.74 -38.68
N GLN A 210 5.49 41.62 -37.78
CA GLN A 210 6.87 42.13 -37.83
C GLN A 210 7.85 41.38 -36.89
N TYR A 211 7.34 40.61 -35.89
CA TYR A 211 8.12 40.01 -34.85
C TYR A 211 7.96 38.50 -34.84
N ALA A 212 8.23 37.88 -36.00
CA ALA A 212 8.21 36.42 -36.20
C ALA A 212 9.61 35.89 -36.44
N PHE A 213 9.96 34.73 -35.89
CA PHE A 213 11.22 34.02 -36.06
C PHE A 213 12.49 34.88 -35.82
N MET A 214 12.48 35.61 -34.69
CA MET A 214 13.61 36.45 -34.26
C MET A 214 14.68 35.58 -33.58
N PRO A 215 16.00 35.95 -33.72
CA PRO A 215 17.07 35.23 -33.06
C PRO A 215 17.08 35.41 -31.52
N GLU A 216 16.54 36.53 -31.04
CA GLU A 216 16.47 36.87 -29.62
C GLU A 216 15.06 37.33 -29.23
N PRO A 217 14.64 37.09 -27.98
CA PRO A 217 13.35 37.55 -27.50
C PRO A 217 13.31 39.08 -27.41
N LEU A 218 12.20 39.69 -27.76
CA LEU A 218 12.01 41.12 -27.59
C LEU A 218 12.09 41.54 -26.11
N PRO A 219 12.82 42.59 -25.77
CA PRO A 219 12.74 43.17 -24.43
C PRO A 219 11.29 43.52 -24.06
N LEU A 220 10.93 43.33 -22.78
CA LEU A 220 9.55 43.62 -22.30
C LEU A 220 9.05 45.01 -22.66
N ALA A 221 9.95 46.01 -22.70
CA ALA A 221 9.62 47.38 -23.10
C ALA A 221 9.32 47.59 -24.60
N ALA A 222 9.83 46.69 -25.45
CA ALA A 222 9.64 46.73 -26.91
C ALA A 222 8.53 45.76 -27.38
N LEU A 223 7.99 44.95 -26.46
CA LEU A 223 6.93 44.01 -26.79
C LEU A 223 5.60 44.73 -26.99
N PRO A 224 4.91 44.52 -28.13
CA PRO A 224 3.62 45.14 -28.38
C PRO A 224 2.58 44.78 -27.29
N PRO A 225 1.71 45.69 -26.87
CA PRO A 225 0.65 45.39 -25.90
C PRO A 225 -0.22 44.20 -26.35
N GLY A 226 -0.44 43.28 -25.46
CA GLY A 226 -1.22 42.05 -25.73
C GLY A 226 -0.47 40.91 -26.39
N TYR A 227 0.85 41.00 -26.57
CA TYR A 227 1.71 39.95 -27.11
C TYR A 227 2.66 39.39 -26.00
N VAL A 228 3.14 38.17 -26.21
CA VAL A 228 4.14 37.49 -25.37
C VAL A 228 5.20 36.86 -26.30
N ASN A 229 6.44 36.80 -25.82
CA ASN A 229 7.49 36.07 -26.53
C ASN A 229 7.30 34.59 -26.33
N MET A 230 7.30 33.78 -27.40
CA MET A 230 7.33 32.32 -27.35
C MET A 230 8.48 31.80 -28.20
N SER A 231 9.22 30.81 -27.69
CA SER A 231 10.31 30.18 -28.45
C SER A 231 9.76 29.06 -29.33
N THR A 232 10.37 28.89 -30.49
CA THR A 232 10.18 27.74 -31.36
C THR A 232 11.52 27.24 -31.88
N ASP A 233 11.69 25.95 -31.99
CA ASP A 233 12.87 25.34 -32.57
C ASP A 233 12.66 25.23 -34.08
N SER A 234 13.53 25.87 -34.85
CA SER A 234 13.54 25.87 -36.31
C SER A 234 14.95 25.51 -36.82
N ASP A 235 15.08 25.23 -38.09
CA ASP A 235 16.39 24.98 -38.71
C ASP A 235 16.90 26.23 -39.38
N ASP A 236 18.22 26.43 -39.29
CA ASP A 236 18.93 27.36 -40.18
C ASP A 236 19.01 26.78 -41.61
N ALA A 237 19.47 27.61 -42.54
CA ALA A 237 19.68 27.22 -43.93
C ALA A 237 20.68 26.04 -44.13
N SER A 238 21.41 25.68 -43.06
CA SER A 238 22.38 24.56 -43.01
C SER A 238 21.82 23.31 -42.32
N GLY A 239 20.54 23.31 -41.92
CA GLY A 239 19.90 22.19 -41.21
C GLY A 239 20.31 22.04 -39.75
N ARG A 240 20.87 23.08 -39.11
CA ARG A 240 21.22 23.08 -37.69
C ARG A 240 20.05 23.57 -36.86
N PRO A 241 19.73 22.95 -35.72
CA PRO A 241 18.66 23.42 -34.85
C PRO A 241 19.01 24.82 -34.27
N VAL A 242 18.11 25.76 -34.48
CA VAL A 242 18.20 27.12 -33.94
C VAL A 242 16.90 27.46 -33.23
N THR A 243 17.02 27.94 -32.00
CA THR A 243 15.86 28.43 -31.28
C THR A 243 15.55 29.85 -31.73
N THR A 244 14.37 30.09 -32.26
CA THR A 244 13.87 31.40 -32.67
C THR A 244 12.70 31.83 -31.78
N TYR A 245 12.40 33.11 -31.75
CA TYR A 245 11.35 33.69 -30.90
C TYR A 245 10.29 34.38 -31.78
N CYS A 246 9.03 34.20 -31.42
CA CYS A 246 7.91 34.90 -32.04
C CYS A 246 7.13 35.68 -30.99
N ALA A 247 6.77 36.90 -31.31
CA ALA A 247 5.76 37.64 -30.54
C ALA A 247 4.37 37.12 -30.89
N VAL A 248 3.73 36.45 -29.97
CA VAL A 248 2.46 35.78 -30.13
C VAL A 248 1.39 36.47 -29.32
N LYS A 249 0.18 36.62 -29.87
CA LYS A 249 -0.93 37.26 -29.15
C LYS A 249 -1.25 36.49 -27.86
N ARG A 250 -1.35 37.17 -26.71
CA ARG A 250 -1.51 36.54 -25.40
C ARG A 250 -2.81 35.70 -25.31
N ILE A 251 -3.90 36.25 -25.88
CA ILE A 251 -5.21 35.57 -25.85
C ILE A 251 -5.28 34.66 -27.07
N PRO A 252 -5.56 33.35 -26.94
CA PRO A 252 -5.71 32.45 -28.06
C PRO A 252 -6.94 32.78 -28.88
N GLU A 253 -6.89 32.59 -30.18
CA GLU A 253 -8.03 32.69 -31.08
C GLU A 253 -8.93 31.45 -30.97
N MET A 254 -8.34 30.32 -30.66
CA MET A 254 -9.03 29.05 -30.48
C MET A 254 -8.25 28.13 -29.52
N ASP A 255 -8.95 27.37 -28.76
CA ASP A 255 -8.43 26.27 -27.92
C ASP A 255 -8.60 24.89 -28.58
N GLY A 256 -7.89 23.87 -28.06
CA GLY A 256 -7.93 22.51 -28.55
C GLY A 256 -9.13 21.69 -28.05
N GLU A 257 -10.07 22.23 -27.31
CA GLU A 257 -11.21 21.47 -26.74
C GLU A 257 -12.11 20.83 -27.80
N ASN A 258 -12.07 21.34 -29.00
CA ASN A 258 -12.90 20.86 -30.12
C ASN A 258 -12.17 19.86 -31.03
N ILE A 259 -11.00 19.35 -30.62
CA ILE A 259 -10.30 18.26 -31.31
C ILE A 259 -11.01 16.96 -30.99
N VAL A 260 -11.39 16.22 -32.04
CA VAL A 260 -12.04 14.90 -31.94
C VAL A 260 -11.02 13.78 -32.10
N ASP A 261 -9.99 14.02 -32.92
CA ASP A 261 -9.02 13.01 -33.31
C ASP A 261 -7.69 13.66 -33.66
N SER A 262 -6.62 13.04 -33.24
CA SER A 262 -5.25 13.41 -33.55
C SER A 262 -4.49 12.15 -33.96
N ARG A 263 -3.81 12.21 -35.13
CA ARG A 263 -3.09 11.06 -35.69
C ARG A 263 -1.73 11.47 -36.24
N PRO A 264 -0.67 10.68 -35.98
CA PRO A 264 0.59 10.89 -36.65
C PRO A 264 0.45 10.50 -38.14
N THR A 265 0.97 11.32 -39.02
CA THR A 265 1.06 11.04 -40.44
C THR A 265 2.50 11.28 -40.92
N VAL A 266 2.82 10.82 -42.14
CA VAL A 266 4.12 11.06 -42.74
C VAL A 266 3.94 12.08 -43.87
N ASP A 267 4.75 13.14 -43.85
CA ASP A 267 4.75 14.14 -44.89
C ASP A 267 5.36 13.64 -46.21
N MET A 268 5.31 14.44 -47.27
CA MET A 268 5.87 14.10 -48.60
C MET A 268 7.39 13.91 -48.59
N TYR A 269 8.08 14.35 -47.55
CA TYR A 269 9.55 14.28 -47.40
C TYR A 269 9.99 13.15 -46.43
N GLY A 270 9.05 12.36 -45.94
CA GLY A 270 9.32 11.30 -44.95
C GLY A 270 9.42 11.73 -43.52
N GLY A 271 9.10 13.00 -43.18
CA GLY A 271 9.00 13.52 -41.82
C GLY A 271 7.66 13.18 -41.16
N TYR A 272 7.65 13.10 -39.82
CA TYR A 272 6.40 12.88 -39.12
C TYR A 272 5.73 14.20 -38.80
N GLU A 273 4.41 14.25 -39.02
CA GLU A 273 3.53 15.35 -38.65
C GLU A 273 2.28 14.83 -37.97
N ILE A 274 1.51 15.71 -37.29
CA ILE A 274 0.31 15.33 -36.57
C ILE A 274 -0.88 15.97 -37.24
N LEU A 275 -1.78 15.15 -37.76
CA LEU A 275 -3.06 15.57 -38.33
C LEU A 275 -4.09 15.71 -37.18
N LEU A 276 -4.69 16.87 -37.07
CA LEU A 276 -5.78 17.18 -36.15
C LEU A 276 -7.11 17.22 -36.90
N ARG A 277 -8.16 16.69 -36.29
CA ARG A 277 -9.53 16.79 -36.78
C ARG A 277 -10.43 17.38 -35.71
N PHE A 278 -11.18 18.42 -36.08
CA PHE A 278 -12.13 19.10 -35.22
C PHE A 278 -13.54 18.54 -35.35
N ASN A 279 -14.38 18.73 -34.32
CA ASN A 279 -15.81 18.55 -34.41
C ASN A 279 -16.45 19.70 -35.23
N ASP A 280 -17.75 19.63 -35.51
CA ASP A 280 -18.46 20.66 -36.33
C ASP A 280 -18.33 22.05 -35.73
N VAL A 281 -18.34 22.21 -34.41
CA VAL A 281 -18.17 23.51 -33.74
C VAL A 281 -16.76 24.04 -33.90
N GLY A 282 -15.76 23.19 -33.71
CA GLY A 282 -14.34 23.52 -33.90
C GLY A 282 -14.01 23.82 -35.35
N ALA A 283 -14.53 23.03 -36.28
CA ALA A 283 -14.37 23.27 -37.72
C ALA A 283 -14.89 24.64 -38.16
N LYS A 284 -16.07 25.05 -37.66
CA LYS A 284 -16.64 26.37 -37.92
C LYS A 284 -15.79 27.48 -37.31
N LYS A 285 -15.39 27.33 -36.02
CA LYS A 285 -14.48 28.31 -35.36
C LYS A 285 -13.16 28.43 -36.12
N PHE A 286 -12.55 27.31 -36.52
CA PHE A 286 -11.29 27.29 -37.25
C PHE A 286 -11.40 27.93 -38.62
N ALA A 287 -12.51 27.66 -39.32
CA ALA A 287 -12.83 28.32 -40.61
C ALA A 287 -13.00 29.83 -40.46
N ASP A 288 -13.63 30.31 -39.39
CA ASP A 288 -13.82 31.74 -39.13
C ASP A 288 -12.48 32.41 -38.77
N VAL A 289 -11.68 31.80 -37.90
CA VAL A 289 -10.32 32.29 -37.53
C VAL A 289 -9.41 32.34 -38.75
N THR A 290 -9.34 31.26 -39.55
CA THR A 290 -8.49 31.22 -40.73
C THR A 290 -8.98 32.17 -41.84
N GLY A 291 -10.31 32.28 -42.04
CA GLY A 291 -10.88 33.19 -43.03
C GLY A 291 -10.66 34.67 -42.68
N ALA A 292 -10.72 35.07 -41.42
CA ALA A 292 -10.48 36.44 -40.97
C ALA A 292 -8.99 36.81 -40.99
N ASN A 293 -8.05 35.84 -41.04
CA ASN A 293 -6.61 36.08 -40.90
C ASN A 293 -5.78 35.49 -42.05
N VAL A 294 -6.33 35.47 -43.24
CA VAL A 294 -5.59 35.00 -44.46
C VAL A 294 -4.32 35.85 -44.65
N GLY A 295 -3.20 35.21 -44.94
CA GLY A 295 -1.89 35.83 -45.12
C GLY A 295 -1.07 36.01 -43.83
N ARG A 296 -1.71 35.82 -42.61
CA ARG A 296 -1.02 35.93 -41.33
C ARG A 296 -0.48 34.58 -40.89
N LEU A 297 0.44 34.58 -39.88
CA LEU A 297 0.97 33.39 -39.26
C LEU A 297 0.06 32.99 -38.08
N LEU A 298 -0.32 31.70 -38.04
CA LEU A 298 -1.08 31.12 -36.95
C LEU A 298 -0.17 30.21 -36.15
N GLY A 299 0.21 30.66 -34.95
CA GLY A 299 1.02 29.87 -34.03
C GLY A 299 0.23 28.74 -33.38
N ILE A 300 0.72 27.55 -33.50
CA ILE A 300 0.21 26.36 -32.82
C ILE A 300 1.04 26.18 -31.55
N VAL A 301 0.41 26.49 -30.42
CA VAL A 301 1.06 26.50 -29.11
C VAL A 301 0.53 25.34 -28.29
N LEU A 302 1.45 24.56 -27.76
CA LEU A 302 1.16 23.43 -26.89
C LEU A 302 1.91 23.62 -25.56
N ASP A 303 1.17 23.62 -24.44
CA ASP A 303 1.72 23.81 -23.11
C ASP A 303 2.62 25.05 -22.98
N GLY A 304 2.26 26.14 -23.67
CA GLY A 304 3.00 27.39 -23.64
C GLY A 304 4.25 27.46 -24.54
N LYS A 305 4.57 26.37 -25.29
CA LYS A 305 5.65 26.35 -26.28
C LYS A 305 5.05 26.44 -27.71
N LEU A 306 5.64 27.31 -28.55
CA LEU A 306 5.25 27.40 -29.94
C LEU A 306 5.89 26.26 -30.75
N TYR A 307 5.07 25.36 -31.28
CA TYR A 307 5.53 24.21 -32.07
C TYR A 307 5.71 24.57 -33.53
N SER A 308 4.75 25.29 -34.08
CA SER A 308 4.83 25.75 -35.48
C SER A 308 4.00 27.01 -35.65
N ALA A 309 4.33 27.80 -36.65
CA ALA A 309 3.60 29.02 -37.02
C ALA A 309 3.40 29.05 -38.54
N PRO A 310 2.54 28.18 -39.12
CA PRO A 310 2.26 28.19 -40.55
C PRO A 310 1.53 29.47 -40.98
N ARG A 311 1.74 29.84 -42.26
CA ARG A 311 0.99 30.92 -42.87
C ARG A 311 -0.40 30.43 -43.30
N ILE A 312 -1.42 31.17 -42.99
CA ILE A 312 -2.79 30.90 -43.45
C ILE A 312 -2.87 31.30 -44.90
N ASN A 313 -2.93 30.33 -45.82
CA ASN A 313 -3.03 30.57 -47.25
C ASN A 313 -4.47 30.89 -47.69
N ASP A 314 -5.43 30.11 -47.13
CA ASP A 314 -6.85 30.22 -47.43
C ASP A 314 -7.70 29.93 -46.22
N ARG A 315 -9.01 30.17 -46.33
CA ARG A 315 -10.00 29.75 -45.34
C ARG A 315 -10.07 28.20 -45.28
N ILE A 316 -9.76 27.61 -44.12
CA ILE A 316 -9.76 26.16 -43.91
C ILE A 316 -11.13 25.74 -43.39
N GLY A 317 -12.02 25.32 -44.26
CA GLY A 317 -13.39 24.86 -43.93
C GLY A 317 -13.50 23.35 -43.72
N GLY A 318 -12.43 22.56 -44.01
CA GLY A 318 -12.42 21.10 -43.96
C GLY A 318 -12.35 20.48 -42.55
N GLY A 319 -12.26 21.28 -41.51
CA GLY A 319 -12.23 20.80 -40.11
C GLY A 319 -10.97 20.03 -39.71
N SER A 320 -9.86 20.23 -40.40
CA SER A 320 -8.57 19.59 -40.11
C SER A 320 -7.43 20.61 -40.07
N ALA A 321 -6.41 20.36 -39.25
CA ALA A 321 -5.18 21.13 -39.17
C ALA A 321 -4.01 20.16 -39.03
N GLN A 322 -2.79 20.61 -39.38
CA GLN A 322 -1.56 19.82 -39.26
C GLN A 322 -0.59 20.55 -38.33
N ILE A 323 0.02 19.79 -37.41
CA ILE A 323 1.16 20.27 -36.63
C ILE A 323 2.40 19.71 -37.29
N THR A 324 3.16 20.61 -37.96
CA THR A 324 4.44 20.29 -38.58
C THR A 324 5.57 20.54 -37.59
N GLY A 325 6.58 19.68 -37.60
CA GLY A 325 7.74 19.77 -36.71
C GLY A 325 8.73 18.65 -36.95
N ARG A 326 9.88 18.68 -36.30
CA ARG A 326 10.83 17.57 -36.32
C ARG A 326 10.40 16.53 -35.28
N PHE A 327 9.47 15.69 -35.64
CA PHE A 327 9.03 14.58 -34.80
C PHE A 327 9.68 13.29 -35.22
N THR A 328 10.22 12.54 -34.24
CA THR A 328 10.41 11.10 -34.43
C THR A 328 9.06 10.40 -34.46
N GLN A 329 8.97 9.20 -34.99
CA GLN A 329 7.74 8.41 -35.00
C GLN A 329 7.13 8.29 -33.59
N ARG A 330 7.99 8.11 -32.60
CA ARG A 330 7.60 7.93 -31.21
C ARG A 330 7.02 9.23 -30.61
N GLU A 331 7.70 10.35 -30.82
CA GLU A 331 7.21 11.68 -30.36
C GLU A 331 5.88 12.07 -31.01
N ALA A 332 5.69 11.76 -32.27
CA ALA A 332 4.43 12.04 -32.96
C ALA A 332 3.27 11.18 -32.42
N LEU A 333 3.54 9.90 -32.11
CA LEU A 333 2.58 9.01 -31.46
C LEU A 333 2.21 9.47 -30.05
N GLU A 334 3.22 9.83 -29.23
CA GLU A 334 3.01 10.32 -27.86
C GLU A 334 2.19 11.61 -27.87
N LEU A 335 2.57 12.57 -28.71
CA LEU A 335 1.90 13.84 -28.78
C LEU A 335 0.45 13.69 -29.29
N SER A 336 0.22 12.83 -30.26
CA SER A 336 -1.11 12.49 -30.76
C SER A 336 -1.99 11.90 -29.66
N ASN A 337 -1.46 10.94 -28.87
CA ASN A 337 -2.17 10.34 -27.75
C ASN A 337 -2.54 11.36 -26.67
N VAL A 338 -1.60 12.25 -26.33
CA VAL A 338 -1.81 13.28 -25.30
C VAL A 338 -2.83 14.34 -25.80
N LEU A 339 -2.83 14.69 -27.10
CA LEU A 339 -3.81 15.59 -27.71
C LEU A 339 -5.22 15.00 -27.79
N ASN A 340 -5.34 13.69 -27.98
CA ASN A 340 -6.63 12.98 -27.94
C ASN A 340 -7.23 12.96 -26.53
N ASN A 341 -6.39 13.09 -25.50
CA ASN A 341 -6.76 13.00 -24.10
C ASN A 341 -6.17 14.19 -23.30
N PRO A 342 -6.62 15.44 -23.54
CA PRO A 342 -6.05 16.62 -22.89
C PRO A 342 -6.46 16.69 -21.41
N LEU A 343 -5.48 16.94 -20.56
CA LEU A 343 -5.70 17.25 -19.14
C LEU A 343 -5.92 18.75 -18.98
N LYS A 344 -6.97 19.14 -18.27
CA LYS A 344 -7.24 20.56 -17.96
C LYS A 344 -6.39 21.12 -16.81
N VAL A 345 -5.49 20.31 -16.25
CA VAL A 345 -4.64 20.64 -15.10
C VAL A 345 -3.23 20.16 -15.32
N LYS A 346 -2.30 20.94 -14.81
CA LYS A 346 -0.91 20.50 -14.69
C LYS A 346 -0.80 19.54 -13.49
N LEU A 347 -0.20 18.40 -13.73
CA LEU A 347 0.10 17.40 -12.72
C LEU A 347 1.61 17.40 -12.45
N ASP A 348 1.97 17.64 -11.19
CA ASP A 348 3.36 17.54 -10.73
C ASP A 348 3.56 16.23 -9.97
N VAL A 349 4.68 15.55 -10.23
CA VAL A 349 5.05 14.33 -9.50
C VAL A 349 5.58 14.75 -8.14
N VAL A 350 4.86 14.37 -7.08
CA VAL A 350 5.25 14.69 -5.69
C VAL A 350 5.84 13.48 -4.97
N GLU A 351 5.61 12.29 -5.51
CA GLU A 351 6.16 11.05 -5.00
C GLU A 351 6.39 10.09 -6.16
N GLN A 352 7.53 9.41 -6.16
CA GLN A 352 7.86 8.34 -7.10
C GLN A 352 8.45 7.17 -6.33
N TYR A 353 7.90 5.99 -6.58
CA TYR A 353 8.39 4.74 -6.02
C TYR A 353 8.62 3.75 -7.15
N GLU A 354 9.85 3.29 -7.33
CA GLU A 354 10.21 2.34 -8.38
C GLU A 354 10.96 1.16 -7.78
N VAL A 355 10.52 -0.04 -8.14
CA VAL A 355 11.11 -1.31 -7.73
C VAL A 355 11.51 -2.09 -8.97
N GLY A 356 12.78 -2.42 -9.09
CA GLY A 356 13.26 -3.28 -10.17
C GLY A 356 12.68 -4.70 -10.06
N LYS A 357 12.49 -5.35 -11.18
CA LYS A 357 11.88 -6.69 -11.26
C LYS A 357 12.63 -7.72 -10.41
N SER A 358 13.96 -7.71 -10.41
CA SER A 358 14.78 -8.62 -9.58
C SER A 358 14.54 -8.43 -8.08
N LEU A 359 14.39 -7.19 -7.63
CA LEU A 359 14.05 -6.91 -6.23
C LEU A 359 12.66 -7.42 -5.86
N GLY A 360 11.69 -7.31 -6.76
CA GLY A 360 10.35 -7.86 -6.56
C GLY A 360 10.37 -9.40 -6.45
N GLU A 361 11.11 -10.09 -7.32
CA GLU A 361 11.27 -11.55 -7.28
C GLU A 361 11.96 -12.01 -5.98
N ASP A 362 13.02 -11.32 -5.53
CA ASP A 362 13.69 -11.57 -4.26
C ASP A 362 12.77 -11.31 -3.07
N ALA A 363 11.94 -10.27 -3.14
CA ALA A 363 10.94 -9.95 -2.13
C ALA A 363 9.89 -11.07 -2.01
N ILE A 364 9.37 -11.58 -3.13
CA ILE A 364 8.43 -12.73 -3.14
C ILE A 364 9.08 -13.97 -2.50
N MET A 365 10.33 -14.27 -2.86
CA MET A 365 11.03 -15.44 -2.32
C MET A 365 11.23 -15.31 -0.81
N SER A 366 11.67 -14.15 -0.34
CA SER A 366 11.86 -13.85 1.07
C SER A 366 10.53 -13.90 1.84
N ALA A 367 9.46 -13.31 1.30
CA ALA A 367 8.13 -13.35 1.90
C ALA A 367 7.58 -14.78 2.01
N LYS A 368 7.70 -15.57 0.94
CA LYS A 368 7.30 -16.98 0.92
C LYS A 368 8.08 -17.81 1.94
N THR A 369 9.38 -17.62 2.00
CA THR A 369 10.26 -18.32 2.95
C THR A 369 9.91 -17.94 4.39
N ALA A 370 9.75 -16.66 4.68
CA ALA A 370 9.35 -16.16 5.99
C ALA A 370 7.97 -16.70 6.40
N PHE A 371 6.99 -16.70 5.49
CA PHE A 371 5.67 -17.27 5.73
C PHE A 371 5.72 -18.76 6.08
N LEU A 372 6.46 -19.56 5.31
CA LEU A 372 6.56 -21.01 5.54
C LEU A 372 7.29 -21.33 6.85
N ILE A 373 8.41 -20.66 7.12
CA ILE A 373 9.21 -20.92 8.34
C ILE A 373 8.43 -20.46 9.58
N SER A 374 7.87 -19.25 9.59
CA SER A 374 7.10 -18.76 10.74
C SER A 374 5.86 -19.62 11.01
N THR A 375 5.15 -20.03 9.96
CA THR A 375 3.99 -20.92 10.08
C THR A 375 4.41 -22.28 10.65
N ALA A 376 5.48 -22.89 10.12
CA ALA A 376 5.97 -24.18 10.60
C ALA A 376 6.42 -24.11 12.07
N LEU A 377 7.17 -23.05 12.44
CA LEU A 377 7.61 -22.84 13.83
C LEU A 377 6.44 -22.62 14.77
N THR A 378 5.45 -21.82 14.37
CA THR A 378 4.24 -21.59 15.18
C THR A 378 3.44 -22.87 15.35
N ILE A 379 3.22 -23.64 14.28
CA ILE A 379 2.56 -24.95 14.36
C ILE A 379 3.33 -25.90 15.29
N LEU A 380 4.64 -26.01 15.13
CA LEU A 380 5.47 -26.84 16.00
C LEU A 380 5.34 -26.43 17.47
N PHE A 381 5.40 -25.13 17.72
CA PHE A 381 5.28 -24.57 19.07
C PHE A 381 3.93 -24.95 19.72
N ILE A 382 2.80 -24.72 19.03
CA ILE A 382 1.48 -25.10 19.59
C ILE A 382 1.26 -26.61 19.71
N LEU A 383 1.84 -27.41 18.83
CA LEU A 383 1.79 -28.87 18.93
C LEU A 383 2.51 -29.38 20.19
N VAL A 384 3.65 -28.79 20.55
CA VAL A 384 4.39 -29.13 21.77
C VAL A 384 3.56 -28.82 23.01
N PHE A 385 2.88 -27.68 23.09
CA PHE A 385 2.13 -27.27 24.29
C PHE A 385 0.72 -27.90 24.36
N TYR A 386 0.01 -28.02 23.24
CA TYR A 386 -1.42 -28.41 23.23
C TYR A 386 -1.69 -29.71 22.49
N THR A 387 -0.65 -30.38 21.97
CA THR A 387 -0.77 -31.69 21.31
C THR A 387 -1.90 -31.73 20.27
N PHE A 388 -2.98 -32.49 20.51
CA PHE A 388 -4.13 -32.56 19.61
C PHE A 388 -4.90 -31.22 19.49
N GLY A 389 -5.01 -30.45 20.58
CA GLY A 389 -5.53 -29.09 20.54
C GLY A 389 -4.71 -28.22 19.58
N GLY A 390 -3.38 -28.41 19.55
CA GLY A 390 -2.49 -27.78 18.61
C GLY A 390 -2.76 -28.15 17.15
N VAL A 391 -3.12 -29.40 16.85
CA VAL A 391 -3.55 -29.82 15.49
C VAL A 391 -4.81 -29.03 15.07
N ILE A 392 -5.80 -28.92 15.96
CA ILE A 392 -7.03 -28.18 15.68
C ILE A 392 -6.75 -26.70 15.46
N ALA A 393 -5.90 -26.08 16.29
CA ALA A 393 -5.48 -24.71 16.11
C ALA A 393 -4.74 -24.49 14.76
N ALA A 394 -3.87 -25.45 14.36
CA ALA A 394 -3.17 -25.41 13.08
C ALA A 394 -4.13 -25.47 11.87
N VAL A 395 -5.14 -26.34 11.93
CA VAL A 395 -6.19 -26.40 10.91
C VAL A 395 -6.99 -25.09 10.87
N GLY A 396 -7.37 -24.56 12.04
CA GLY A 396 -8.03 -23.26 12.17
C GLY A 396 -7.20 -22.13 11.55
N MET A 397 -5.88 -22.12 11.80
CA MET A 397 -4.92 -21.17 11.23
C MET A 397 -4.86 -21.28 9.69
N GLY A 398 -4.83 -22.51 9.14
CA GLY A 398 -4.87 -22.72 7.69
C GLY A 398 -6.17 -22.20 7.06
N CYS A 399 -7.32 -22.48 7.70
CA CYS A 399 -8.61 -21.92 7.28
C CYS A 399 -8.61 -20.39 7.35
N ASN A 400 -8.02 -19.80 8.38
CA ASN A 400 -7.91 -18.35 8.53
C ASN A 400 -7.19 -17.70 7.35
N VAL A 401 -5.97 -18.18 7.03
CA VAL A 401 -5.20 -17.67 5.86
C VAL A 401 -6.00 -17.80 4.59
N PHE A 402 -6.60 -18.96 4.38
CA PHE A 402 -7.37 -19.20 3.16
C PHE A 402 -8.54 -18.22 3.00
N VAL A 403 -9.25 -17.93 4.08
CA VAL A 403 -10.36 -16.97 4.09
C VAL A 403 -9.83 -15.53 3.93
N ILE A 404 -8.68 -15.15 4.55
CA ILE A 404 -8.05 -13.85 4.33
C ILE A 404 -7.79 -13.62 2.84
N LEU A 405 -7.13 -14.59 2.18
CA LEU A 405 -6.84 -14.48 0.75
C LEU A 405 -8.12 -14.42 -0.09
N GLY A 406 -9.16 -15.19 0.26
CA GLY A 406 -10.46 -15.16 -0.40
C GLY A 406 -11.19 -13.82 -0.26
N VAL A 407 -11.09 -13.14 0.89
CA VAL A 407 -11.64 -11.79 1.10
C VAL A 407 -10.85 -10.76 0.30
N MET A 408 -9.51 -10.86 0.29
CA MET A 408 -8.66 -9.94 -0.48
C MET A 408 -8.89 -10.03 -1.99
N ALA A 409 -9.22 -11.22 -2.48
CA ALA A 409 -9.53 -11.46 -3.89
C ALA A 409 -10.98 -11.10 -4.29
N MET A 410 -11.81 -10.66 -3.34
CA MET A 410 -13.22 -10.34 -3.59
C MET A 410 -13.36 -9.07 -4.45
N PRO A 411 -14.21 -9.08 -5.48
CA PRO A 411 -14.50 -7.89 -6.28
C PRO A 411 -15.04 -6.75 -5.40
N GLY A 412 -14.49 -5.56 -5.57
CA GLY A 412 -14.86 -4.37 -4.78
C GLY A 412 -14.04 -4.17 -3.49
N VAL A 413 -13.22 -5.14 -3.10
CA VAL A 413 -12.18 -4.96 -2.09
C VAL A 413 -10.88 -4.60 -2.83
N GLU A 414 -10.53 -3.31 -2.85
CA GLU A 414 -9.30 -2.82 -3.47
C GLU A 414 -8.07 -3.16 -2.59
N ALA A 415 -7.87 -4.44 -2.33
CA ALA A 415 -6.76 -4.92 -1.53
C ALA A 415 -5.69 -5.55 -2.43
N THR A 416 -4.53 -4.92 -2.49
CA THR A 416 -3.34 -5.48 -3.14
C THR A 416 -2.44 -6.15 -2.10
N LEU A 417 -1.92 -7.32 -2.44
CA LEU A 417 -0.97 -8.02 -1.57
C LEU A 417 0.41 -7.38 -1.72
N THR A 418 0.81 -6.60 -0.73
CA THR A 418 2.10 -5.91 -0.63
C THR A 418 3.04 -6.63 0.34
N MET A 419 4.35 -6.30 0.33
CA MET A 419 5.30 -6.85 1.31
C MET A 419 4.88 -6.59 2.77
N PRO A 420 4.51 -5.35 3.17
CA PRO A 420 3.94 -5.11 4.49
C PRO A 420 2.61 -5.84 4.71
N GLY A 421 1.79 -6.01 3.68
CA GLY A 421 0.55 -6.79 3.74
C GLY A 421 0.82 -8.27 4.06
N ILE A 422 1.84 -8.89 3.44
CA ILE A 422 2.28 -10.26 3.77
C ILE A 422 2.78 -10.33 5.21
N ALA A 423 3.58 -9.36 5.65
CA ALA A 423 4.01 -9.28 7.05
C ALA A 423 2.79 -9.21 7.99
N GLY A 424 1.76 -8.44 7.63
CA GLY A 424 0.48 -8.38 8.34
C GLY A 424 -0.22 -9.74 8.42
N ILE A 425 -0.26 -10.50 7.32
CA ILE A 425 -0.83 -11.86 7.30
C ILE A 425 -0.02 -12.79 8.22
N VAL A 426 1.31 -12.79 8.13
CA VAL A 426 2.21 -13.62 8.95
C VAL A 426 2.02 -13.31 10.44
N LEU A 427 1.90 -12.04 10.79
CA LEU A 427 1.63 -11.61 12.17
C LEU A 427 0.21 -11.98 12.63
N THR A 428 -0.78 -11.84 11.76
CA THR A 428 -2.16 -12.27 12.05
C THR A 428 -2.22 -13.78 12.31
N LEU A 429 -1.39 -14.58 11.64
CA LEU A 429 -1.25 -16.01 11.94
C LEU A 429 -0.78 -16.26 13.37
N ALA A 430 0.25 -15.55 13.82
CA ALA A 430 0.72 -15.65 15.19
C ALA A 430 -0.37 -15.24 16.20
N MET A 431 -1.10 -14.16 15.91
CA MET A 431 -2.21 -13.69 16.75
C MET A 431 -3.45 -14.60 16.68
N SER A 432 -3.67 -15.32 15.57
CA SER A 432 -4.82 -16.22 15.43
C SER A 432 -4.77 -17.41 16.39
N VAL A 433 -3.57 -17.74 16.82
CA VAL A 433 -3.34 -18.80 17.82
C VAL A 433 -3.68 -18.33 19.22
N ASP A 434 -3.56 -17.04 19.53
CA ASP A 434 -3.80 -16.46 20.87
C ASP A 434 -5.23 -16.77 21.39
N ALA A 435 -6.24 -16.62 20.54
CA ALA A 435 -7.60 -16.97 20.89
C ALA A 435 -7.75 -18.46 21.26
N ASN A 436 -7.09 -19.36 20.51
CA ASN A 436 -7.10 -20.79 20.80
C ASN A 436 -6.34 -21.11 22.09
N ILE A 437 -5.20 -20.45 22.34
CA ILE A 437 -4.43 -20.56 23.58
C ILE A 437 -5.31 -20.21 24.78
N LEU A 438 -6.03 -19.06 24.71
CA LEU A 438 -6.94 -18.63 25.77
C LEU A 438 -8.02 -19.69 26.05
N ILE A 439 -8.65 -20.21 24.99
CA ILE A 439 -9.67 -21.25 25.11
C ILE A 439 -9.09 -22.50 25.77
N PHE A 440 -7.91 -22.95 25.32
CA PHE A 440 -7.28 -24.15 25.84
C PHE A 440 -6.82 -24.01 27.31
N GLU A 441 -6.26 -22.86 27.69
CA GLU A 441 -5.90 -22.59 29.07
C GLU A 441 -7.15 -22.54 29.97
N ARG A 442 -8.28 -21.96 29.54
CA ARG A 442 -9.54 -22.02 30.27
C ARG A 442 -10.11 -23.43 30.35
N MET A 443 -10.04 -24.22 29.26
CA MET A 443 -10.43 -25.64 29.30
C MET A 443 -9.58 -26.44 30.30
N LYS A 444 -8.27 -26.15 30.37
CA LYS A 444 -7.35 -26.77 31.31
C LYS A 444 -7.70 -26.47 32.78
N GLU A 445 -8.02 -25.20 33.06
CA GLU A 445 -8.51 -24.76 34.39
C GLU A 445 -9.80 -25.54 34.80
N GLU A 446 -10.76 -25.62 33.86
CA GLU A 446 -12.03 -26.31 34.10
C GLU A 446 -11.85 -27.83 34.28
N LEU A 447 -10.93 -28.44 33.55
CA LEU A 447 -10.56 -29.85 33.73
C LEU A 447 -9.90 -30.11 35.10
N ALA A 448 -9.08 -29.17 35.59
CA ALA A 448 -8.44 -29.26 36.88
C ALA A 448 -9.46 -29.19 38.05
N THR A 449 -10.63 -28.59 37.84
CA THR A 449 -11.76 -28.60 38.83
C THR A 449 -12.54 -29.90 38.78
N GLY A 450 -12.19 -30.89 37.94
CA GLY A 450 -12.85 -32.20 37.86
C GLY A 450 -14.03 -32.26 36.90
N LYS A 451 -14.26 -31.25 36.08
CA LYS A 451 -15.33 -31.27 35.05
C LYS A 451 -15.02 -32.29 33.94
N SER A 452 -16.09 -32.84 33.32
CA SER A 452 -15.94 -33.67 32.15
C SER A 452 -15.37 -32.89 30.97
N LEU A 453 -14.73 -33.57 30.01
CA LEU A 453 -14.12 -32.90 28.84
C LEU A 453 -15.16 -32.10 28.02
N THR A 454 -16.41 -32.59 27.90
CA THR A 454 -17.50 -31.88 27.25
C THR A 454 -17.93 -30.62 28.00
N ALA A 455 -18.03 -30.70 29.34
CA ALA A 455 -18.37 -29.52 30.16
C ALA A 455 -17.23 -28.48 30.17
N ALA A 456 -15.98 -28.94 30.20
CA ALA A 456 -14.81 -28.08 30.14
C ALA A 456 -14.69 -27.38 28.76
N LEU A 457 -15.08 -28.06 27.65
CA LEU A 457 -15.14 -27.45 26.32
C LEU A 457 -16.14 -26.29 26.30
N GLU A 458 -17.38 -26.50 26.71
CA GLU A 458 -18.40 -25.44 26.65
C GLU A 458 -18.03 -24.28 27.59
N ALA A 459 -17.63 -24.58 28.84
CA ALA A 459 -17.19 -23.55 29.79
C ALA A 459 -15.93 -22.80 29.33
N GLY A 460 -14.98 -23.49 28.70
CA GLY A 460 -13.76 -22.84 28.16
C GLY A 460 -14.07 -21.80 27.10
N PHE A 461 -14.96 -22.13 26.16
CA PHE A 461 -15.39 -21.18 25.12
C PHE A 461 -16.23 -20.03 25.68
N GLU A 462 -17.12 -20.31 26.62
CA GLU A 462 -17.98 -19.30 27.25
C GLU A 462 -17.16 -18.28 28.06
N LYS A 463 -16.26 -18.75 28.91
CA LYS A 463 -15.42 -17.89 29.73
C LYS A 463 -14.35 -17.13 28.95
N ALA A 464 -13.82 -17.73 27.86
CA ALA A 464 -12.84 -17.07 27.00
C ALA A 464 -13.46 -15.98 26.10
N TRP A 465 -14.76 -16.04 25.82
CA TRP A 465 -15.42 -15.18 24.84
C TRP A 465 -15.23 -13.68 25.11
N SER A 466 -15.47 -13.23 26.35
CA SER A 466 -15.36 -11.79 26.68
C SER A 466 -13.94 -11.27 26.45
N ALA A 467 -12.92 -12.00 26.93
CA ALA A 467 -11.54 -11.61 26.77
C ALA A 467 -11.08 -11.63 25.29
N ILE A 468 -11.51 -12.64 24.51
CA ILE A 468 -11.24 -12.72 23.07
C ILE A 468 -11.89 -11.54 22.33
N LEU A 469 -13.13 -11.20 22.63
CA LEU A 469 -13.82 -10.08 22.00
C LEU A 469 -13.15 -8.76 22.35
N ASP A 470 -12.90 -8.49 23.65
CA ASP A 470 -12.30 -7.25 24.12
C ASP A 470 -10.91 -7.02 23.50
N SER A 471 -10.07 -8.07 23.41
CA SER A 471 -8.75 -8.00 22.82
C SER A 471 -8.78 -7.75 21.31
N ASN A 472 -9.69 -8.41 20.59
CA ASN A 472 -9.81 -8.21 19.15
C ASN A 472 -10.42 -6.84 18.79
N VAL A 473 -11.34 -6.29 19.60
CA VAL A 473 -11.89 -4.95 19.42
C VAL A 473 -10.81 -3.87 19.56
N THR A 474 -9.91 -3.98 20.53
CA THR A 474 -8.81 -3.01 20.69
C THR A 474 -7.82 -3.05 19.53
N THR A 475 -7.47 -4.24 19.06
CA THR A 475 -6.60 -4.39 17.87
C THR A 475 -7.31 -3.94 16.58
N LEU A 476 -8.61 -4.21 16.47
CA LEU A 476 -9.43 -3.77 15.33
C LEU A 476 -9.49 -2.24 15.24
N LEU A 477 -9.59 -1.55 16.36
CA LEU A 477 -9.60 -0.10 16.42
C LEU A 477 -8.32 0.49 15.82
N THR A 478 -7.15 -0.04 16.17
CA THR A 478 -5.87 0.40 15.59
C THR A 478 -5.76 0.03 14.10
N ALA A 479 -6.26 -1.14 13.71
CA ALA A 479 -6.28 -1.58 12.32
C ALA A 479 -7.17 -0.68 11.44
N ILE A 480 -8.34 -0.28 11.92
CA ILE A 480 -9.25 0.64 11.22
C ILE A 480 -8.61 2.02 11.09
N ILE A 481 -7.92 2.52 12.12
CA ILE A 481 -7.19 3.80 12.04
C ILE A 481 -6.09 3.74 10.98
N MET A 482 -5.32 2.63 10.92
CA MET A 482 -4.32 2.41 9.87
C MET A 482 -4.95 2.37 8.47
N TRP A 483 -6.08 1.72 8.33
CA TRP A 483 -6.81 1.66 7.06
C TRP A 483 -7.33 3.04 6.63
N ALA A 484 -7.94 3.79 7.55
CA ALA A 484 -8.59 5.07 7.26
C ALA A 484 -7.60 6.23 7.06
N LEU A 485 -6.55 6.31 7.87
CA LEU A 485 -5.59 7.42 7.89
C LEU A 485 -4.22 7.05 7.30
N GLY A 486 -3.91 5.77 7.17
CA GLY A 486 -2.66 5.28 6.60
C GLY A 486 -2.58 5.55 5.10
N LYS A 487 -1.36 5.77 4.61
CA LYS A 487 -1.03 5.92 3.18
C LYS A 487 -0.11 4.78 2.75
N GLY A 488 -0.13 4.43 1.47
CA GLY A 488 0.76 3.43 0.90
C GLY A 488 0.80 2.11 1.67
N ALA A 489 1.98 1.71 2.11
CA ALA A 489 2.25 0.48 2.85
C ALA A 489 1.44 0.34 4.16
N VAL A 490 1.27 1.44 4.90
CA VAL A 490 0.51 1.47 6.18
C VAL A 490 -0.95 1.11 5.95
N LYS A 491 -1.57 1.64 4.88
CA LYS A 491 -2.95 1.34 4.53
C LYS A 491 -3.11 -0.14 4.15
N GLY A 492 -2.20 -0.68 3.33
CA GLY A 492 -2.20 -2.10 2.96
C GLY A 492 -2.11 -3.02 4.17
N PHE A 493 -1.22 -2.70 5.12
CA PHE A 493 -1.09 -3.42 6.38
C PHE A 493 -2.38 -3.34 7.22
N GLY A 494 -3.00 -2.15 7.34
CA GLY A 494 -4.26 -1.94 8.07
C GLY A 494 -5.42 -2.75 7.49
N VAL A 495 -5.53 -2.84 6.15
CA VAL A 495 -6.55 -3.65 5.46
C VAL A 495 -6.36 -5.13 5.77
N THR A 496 -5.14 -5.68 5.60
CA THR A 496 -4.87 -7.09 5.85
C THR A 496 -5.09 -7.46 7.31
N LEU A 497 -4.70 -6.61 8.25
CA LEU A 497 -4.92 -6.81 9.68
C LEU A 497 -6.41 -6.77 10.03
N THR A 498 -7.17 -5.81 9.49
CA THR A 498 -8.63 -5.71 9.71
C THR A 498 -9.34 -6.98 9.24
N ILE A 499 -9.06 -7.43 8.02
CA ILE A 499 -9.60 -8.69 7.49
C ILE A 499 -9.17 -9.86 8.38
N GLY A 500 -7.88 -9.90 8.76
CA GLY A 500 -7.30 -10.94 9.58
C GLY A 500 -7.95 -11.10 10.95
N ILE A 501 -8.31 -10.01 11.61
CA ILE A 501 -8.98 -10.05 12.92
C ILE A 501 -10.37 -10.69 12.82
N PHE A 502 -11.18 -10.28 11.83
CA PHE A 502 -12.50 -10.89 11.63
C PHE A 502 -12.42 -12.38 11.30
N THR A 503 -11.49 -12.75 10.42
CA THR A 503 -11.31 -14.15 10.01
C THR A 503 -10.72 -15.00 11.13
N THR A 504 -9.86 -14.43 11.98
CA THR A 504 -9.35 -15.08 13.20
C THR A 504 -10.46 -15.39 14.18
N MET A 505 -11.36 -14.45 14.45
CA MET A 505 -12.53 -14.70 15.30
C MET A 505 -13.42 -15.81 14.74
N PHE A 506 -13.64 -15.84 13.43
CA PHE A 506 -14.37 -16.92 12.75
C PHE A 506 -13.64 -18.26 12.92
N ALA A 507 -12.34 -18.31 12.67
CA ALA A 507 -11.54 -19.53 12.76
C ALA A 507 -11.50 -20.08 14.21
N ALA A 508 -11.26 -19.23 15.19
CA ALA A 508 -11.18 -19.65 16.59
C ALA A 508 -12.55 -20.07 17.17
N MET A 509 -13.59 -19.25 16.96
CA MET A 509 -14.89 -19.47 17.64
C MET A 509 -15.83 -20.44 16.92
N ILE A 510 -15.68 -20.60 15.61
CA ILE A 510 -16.54 -21.47 14.81
C ILE A 510 -15.78 -22.71 14.36
N VAL A 511 -14.65 -22.56 13.65
CA VAL A 511 -13.92 -23.70 13.09
C VAL A 511 -13.27 -24.54 14.19
N SER A 512 -12.50 -23.93 15.10
CA SER A 512 -11.85 -24.67 16.19
C SER A 512 -12.90 -25.30 17.13
N LYS A 513 -14.00 -24.60 17.46
CA LYS A 513 -15.10 -25.17 18.24
C LYS A 513 -15.75 -26.35 17.53
N LEU A 514 -16.02 -26.25 16.24
CA LEU A 514 -16.56 -27.33 15.44
C LEU A 514 -15.67 -28.58 15.47
N LEU A 515 -14.38 -28.40 15.21
CA LEU A 515 -13.41 -29.50 15.19
C LEU A 515 -13.30 -30.19 16.56
N LEU A 516 -13.25 -29.44 17.66
CA LEU A 516 -13.25 -29.96 19.02
C LEU A 516 -14.54 -30.71 19.33
N GLN A 517 -15.71 -30.16 18.94
CA GLN A 517 -16.99 -30.82 19.13
C GLN A 517 -17.07 -32.13 18.35
N VAL A 518 -16.60 -32.18 17.12
CA VAL A 518 -16.56 -33.41 16.31
C VAL A 518 -15.62 -34.45 16.92
N ALA A 519 -14.51 -34.06 17.54
CA ALA A 519 -13.57 -34.99 18.18
C ALA A 519 -14.07 -35.51 19.55
N ILE A 520 -14.70 -34.66 20.37
CA ILE A 520 -15.04 -34.96 21.75
C ILE A 520 -16.43 -35.58 21.89
N LEU A 521 -17.46 -35.05 21.21
CA LEU A 521 -18.86 -35.44 21.44
C LEU A 521 -19.20 -36.87 21.05
N PRO A 522 -18.64 -37.48 19.96
CA PRO A 522 -18.85 -38.88 19.65
C PRO A 522 -18.08 -39.86 20.56
N GLY A 523 -17.23 -39.31 21.47
CA GLY A 523 -16.41 -40.11 22.37
C GLY A 523 -15.11 -40.63 21.74
N TYR A 524 -14.72 -40.14 20.55
CA TYR A 524 -13.43 -40.46 19.96
C TYR A 524 -12.27 -40.02 20.84
N MET A 525 -12.46 -38.92 21.59
CA MET A 525 -11.45 -38.38 22.48
C MET A 525 -11.98 -38.34 23.93
N LYS A 526 -11.33 -39.09 24.82
CA LYS A 526 -11.66 -39.13 26.25
C LYS A 526 -10.78 -38.22 27.10
N ARG A 527 -9.60 -37.86 26.62
CA ARG A 527 -8.63 -37.00 27.31
C ARG A 527 -7.98 -36.09 26.29
N LEU A 528 -7.79 -34.85 26.64
CA LEU A 528 -7.07 -33.87 25.85
C LEU A 528 -5.73 -33.57 26.58
N PRO A 529 -4.63 -34.25 26.16
CA PRO A 529 -3.36 -33.98 26.77
C PRO A 529 -2.86 -32.59 26.39
N MET A 530 -2.49 -31.80 27.40
CA MET A 530 -1.95 -30.44 27.25
C MET A 530 -0.75 -30.30 28.19
N PHE A 531 0.36 -29.83 27.67
CA PHE A 531 1.56 -29.61 28.46
C PHE A 531 1.38 -28.40 29.37
N SER A 532 1.70 -28.56 30.64
CA SER A 532 1.53 -27.52 31.67
C SER A 532 2.89 -26.91 32.01
N VAL A 533 3.11 -25.67 31.51
CA VAL A 533 4.29 -24.89 31.86
C VAL A 533 3.86 -23.83 32.87
N LEU A 534 4.70 -23.58 33.86
CA LEU A 534 4.46 -22.55 34.87
C LEU A 534 3.15 -22.70 35.67
N GLN A 535 2.62 -23.95 35.81
CA GLN A 535 1.49 -24.19 36.73
C GLN A 535 1.97 -24.11 38.17
N ASN A 536 1.11 -23.49 39.01
CA ASN A 536 1.35 -23.31 40.47
C ASN A 536 2.55 -22.40 40.81
N THR A 537 2.92 -21.46 39.94
CA THR A 537 3.88 -20.42 40.28
C THR A 537 3.30 -19.53 41.39
N ARG A 538 4.17 -19.05 42.28
CA ARG A 538 3.80 -18.16 43.39
C ARG A 538 4.79 -16.99 43.50
N TYR A 539 5.02 -16.34 42.35
CA TYR A 539 5.89 -15.16 42.28
C TYR A 539 5.19 -13.94 42.90
N ASP A 540 5.91 -13.19 43.74
CA ASP A 540 5.43 -11.90 44.23
C ASP A 540 5.90 -10.78 43.29
N PHE A 541 5.13 -10.55 42.23
CA PHE A 541 5.42 -9.51 41.22
C PHE A 541 5.44 -8.11 41.79
N LEU A 542 4.51 -7.81 42.72
CA LEU A 542 4.39 -6.49 43.33
C LEU A 542 5.58 -6.12 44.25
N LYS A 543 6.31 -7.15 44.78
CA LYS A 543 7.54 -6.92 45.53
C LYS A 543 8.61 -6.25 44.70
N PHE A 544 8.76 -6.70 43.45
CA PHE A 544 9.74 -6.17 42.48
C PHE A 544 9.18 -5.01 41.65
N GLY A 545 7.87 -4.72 41.73
CA GLY A 545 7.17 -3.74 40.89
C GLY A 545 7.82 -2.35 40.91
N ARG A 546 8.23 -1.83 42.07
CA ARG A 546 8.87 -0.49 42.17
C ARG A 546 10.26 -0.49 41.50
N ALA A 547 11.07 -1.50 41.73
CA ALA A 547 12.40 -1.58 41.16
C ALA A 547 12.33 -1.77 39.63
N ALA A 548 11.45 -2.64 39.16
CA ALA A 548 11.21 -2.87 37.72
C ALA A 548 10.67 -1.61 37.03
N PHE A 549 9.73 -0.89 37.65
CA PHE A 549 9.20 0.38 37.16
C PHE A 549 10.31 1.43 36.99
N ILE A 550 11.13 1.65 38.04
CA ILE A 550 12.23 2.62 38.00
C ILE A 550 13.26 2.23 36.95
N ALA A 551 13.67 0.97 36.90
CA ALA A 551 14.66 0.49 35.93
C ALA A 551 14.17 0.65 34.49
N SER A 552 12.94 0.29 34.18
CA SER A 552 12.38 0.38 32.83
C SER A 552 12.19 1.85 32.39
N TRP A 553 11.67 2.71 33.26
CA TRP A 553 11.55 4.14 32.95
C TRP A 553 12.91 4.83 32.81
N THR A 554 13.94 4.35 33.51
CA THR A 554 15.31 4.83 33.30
C THR A 554 15.79 4.53 31.86
N ILE A 555 15.52 3.32 31.37
CA ILE A 555 15.83 2.97 29.96
C ILE A 555 15.02 3.83 28.99
N VAL A 556 13.74 4.08 29.27
CA VAL A 556 12.89 4.99 28.49
C VAL A 556 13.51 6.39 28.42
N PHE A 557 13.93 6.95 29.57
CA PHE A 557 14.54 8.29 29.61
C PHE A 557 15.87 8.35 28.85
N ILE A 558 16.69 7.30 28.92
CA ILE A 558 17.90 7.19 28.08
C ILE A 558 17.51 7.18 26.59
N GLY A 559 16.52 6.37 26.21
CA GLY A 559 16.02 6.31 24.83
C GLY A 559 15.51 7.67 24.33
N VAL A 560 14.69 8.35 25.10
CA VAL A 560 14.20 9.71 24.80
C VAL A 560 15.37 10.69 24.68
N GLY A 561 16.38 10.58 25.54
CA GLY A 561 17.60 11.39 25.46
C GLY A 561 18.36 11.19 24.14
N VAL A 562 18.51 9.95 23.69
CA VAL A 562 19.12 9.62 22.38
C VAL A 562 18.31 10.18 21.22
N VAL A 563 16.97 10.04 21.27
CA VAL A 563 16.07 10.62 20.28
C VAL A 563 16.24 12.14 20.20
N ALA A 564 16.29 12.82 21.34
CA ALA A 564 16.50 14.25 21.39
C ALA A 564 17.89 14.68 20.86
N PHE A 565 18.94 13.90 21.16
CA PHE A 565 20.30 14.14 20.69
C PHE A 565 20.45 13.99 19.17
N LYS A 566 19.87 12.94 18.59
CA LYS A 566 19.90 12.69 17.14
C LYS A 566 18.98 13.65 16.35
N GLY A 567 17.97 14.24 16.98
CA GLY A 567 17.09 15.23 16.39
C GLY A 567 16.39 14.74 15.11
N LYS A 568 16.47 15.52 14.03
CA LYS A 568 15.84 15.17 12.74
C LYS A 568 16.46 13.95 12.04
N GLY A 569 17.69 13.58 12.40
CA GLY A 569 18.40 12.44 11.79
C GLY A 569 17.75 11.07 12.05
N ILE A 570 16.79 10.99 12.97
CA ILE A 570 16.03 9.76 13.22
C ILE A 570 14.98 9.47 12.15
N PHE A 571 14.58 10.47 11.36
CA PHE A 571 13.50 10.34 10.39
C PHE A 571 14.06 9.94 9.01
N GLY A 572 13.44 8.96 8.39
CA GLY A 572 13.66 8.59 7.00
C GLY A 572 13.03 9.58 6.02
N ILE A 573 13.25 9.34 4.73
CA ILE A 573 12.74 10.19 3.65
C ILE A 573 11.22 10.30 3.65
N ASP A 574 10.50 9.31 4.14
CA ASP A 574 9.04 9.29 4.23
C ASP A 574 8.49 10.47 5.06
N PHE A 575 9.28 11.05 5.96
CA PHE A 575 8.87 12.14 6.84
C PHE A 575 9.57 13.47 6.52
N VAL A 576 10.82 13.42 6.06
CA VAL A 576 11.62 14.61 5.79
C VAL A 576 11.55 15.00 4.32
N GLY A 577 11.24 14.06 3.46
CA GLY A 577 11.39 14.16 2.02
C GLY A 577 12.83 13.82 1.58
N GLY A 578 13.02 13.50 0.33
CA GLY A 578 14.29 13.12 -0.26
C GLY A 578 14.18 11.93 -1.21
N ASP A 579 15.30 11.50 -1.73
CA ASP A 579 15.45 10.34 -2.59
C ASP A 579 16.21 9.23 -1.88
N GLN A 580 15.69 8.03 -1.94
CA GLN A 580 16.39 6.82 -1.56
C GLN A 580 16.53 5.91 -2.78
N VAL A 581 17.78 5.69 -3.20
CA VAL A 581 18.08 4.84 -4.36
C VAL A 581 18.69 3.54 -3.87
N THR A 582 18.12 2.42 -4.32
CA THR A 582 18.69 1.08 -4.11
C THR A 582 19.53 0.72 -5.33
N ILE A 583 20.80 0.43 -5.11
CA ILE A 583 21.80 0.23 -6.15
C ILE A 583 22.37 -1.19 -6.02
N ALA A 584 22.27 -1.97 -7.09
CA ALA A 584 22.97 -3.23 -7.19
C ALA A 584 24.42 -2.96 -7.67
N PHE A 585 25.38 -3.77 -7.22
CA PHE A 585 26.79 -3.61 -7.53
C PHE A 585 27.51 -4.96 -7.66
N GLN A 586 28.64 -4.97 -8.32
CA GLN A 586 29.51 -6.14 -8.44
C GLN A 586 30.65 -6.14 -7.42
N GLN A 587 31.16 -4.95 -7.10
CA GLN A 587 32.25 -4.77 -6.14
C GLN A 587 31.90 -3.67 -5.14
N PRO A 588 32.06 -3.90 -3.82
CA PRO A 588 31.83 -2.90 -2.81
C PRO A 588 32.93 -1.82 -2.85
N ILE A 589 32.54 -0.57 -2.67
CA ILE A 589 33.43 0.60 -2.58
C ILE A 589 33.28 1.20 -1.18
N ASP A 590 34.36 1.76 -0.65
CA ASP A 590 34.31 2.43 0.65
C ASP A 590 33.30 3.58 0.69
N VAL A 591 32.49 3.62 1.76
CA VAL A 591 31.40 4.59 1.93
C VAL A 591 31.91 6.04 1.93
N GLY A 592 33.14 6.28 2.45
CA GLY A 592 33.73 7.60 2.44
C GLY A 592 34.06 8.07 1.02
N GLN A 593 34.55 7.16 0.16
CA GLN A 593 34.83 7.46 -1.25
C GLN A 593 33.54 7.70 -2.02
N LEU A 594 32.49 6.90 -1.78
CA LEU A 594 31.16 7.09 -2.39
C LEU A 594 30.57 8.46 -2.04
N ARG A 595 30.68 8.85 -0.75
CA ARG A 595 30.19 10.15 -0.28
C ARG A 595 30.95 11.30 -0.94
N SER A 596 32.25 11.17 -1.04
CA SER A 596 33.10 12.20 -1.71
C SER A 596 32.73 12.36 -3.18
N ALA A 597 32.56 11.23 -3.91
CA ALA A 597 32.16 11.25 -5.32
C ALA A 597 30.73 11.80 -5.52
N ALA A 598 29.82 11.54 -4.60
CA ALA A 598 28.45 12.00 -4.66
C ALA A 598 28.31 13.51 -4.40
N THR A 599 29.21 14.13 -3.63
CA THR A 599 29.10 15.54 -3.24
C THR A 599 29.99 16.46 -4.07
N GLN A 600 31.15 15.98 -4.59
CA GLN A 600 32.08 16.81 -5.37
C GLN A 600 31.51 17.16 -6.76
N GLY A 601 31.20 18.43 -6.98
CA GLY A 601 30.80 18.94 -8.30
C GLY A 601 29.36 18.61 -8.74
N THR A 602 28.57 17.94 -7.90
CA THR A 602 27.19 17.48 -8.23
C THR A 602 26.09 18.45 -7.79
N GLY A 603 26.41 19.42 -6.92
CA GLY A 603 25.43 20.30 -6.28
C GLY A 603 24.55 19.57 -5.22
N VAL A 604 24.94 18.36 -4.81
CA VAL A 604 24.34 17.59 -3.72
C VAL A 604 25.03 18.01 -2.41
N ARG A 605 24.24 18.39 -1.40
CA ARG A 605 24.79 18.84 -0.10
C ARG A 605 25.11 17.66 0.80
N GLU A 606 24.25 16.66 0.78
CA GLU A 606 24.36 15.50 1.64
C GLU A 606 23.91 14.21 0.92
N ALA A 607 24.75 13.19 0.97
CA ALA A 607 24.43 11.84 0.49
C ALA A 607 24.90 10.83 1.53
N THR A 608 23.99 9.97 1.97
CA THR A 608 24.27 8.90 2.93
C THR A 608 24.27 7.56 2.22
N PHE A 609 25.26 6.73 2.48
CA PHE A 609 25.40 5.40 1.87
C PHE A 609 25.43 4.33 2.95
N ALA A 610 24.71 3.24 2.72
CA ALA A 610 24.71 2.07 3.59
C ALA A 610 24.62 0.77 2.76
N TYR A 611 25.53 -0.17 3.04
CA TYR A 611 25.43 -1.52 2.49
C TYR A 611 24.40 -2.33 3.27
N GLN A 612 23.50 -2.99 2.58
CA GLN A 612 22.48 -3.85 3.15
C GLN A 612 22.57 -5.24 2.52
N THR A 613 22.71 -6.26 3.36
CA THR A 613 22.73 -7.66 2.91
C THR A 613 21.37 -8.28 3.04
N GLN A 614 20.85 -8.85 1.98
CA GLN A 614 19.63 -9.65 1.99
C GLN A 614 19.95 -11.05 2.49
N LEU A 615 19.60 -11.35 3.72
CA LEU A 615 19.94 -12.64 4.36
C LEU A 615 19.30 -13.85 3.66
N GLY A 616 18.16 -13.67 2.99
CA GLY A 616 17.46 -14.72 2.25
C GLY A 616 18.13 -15.12 0.94
N SER A 617 18.66 -14.15 0.18
CA SER A 617 19.34 -14.36 -1.12
C SER A 617 20.88 -14.25 -1.01
N GLY A 618 21.41 -13.72 0.08
CA GLY A 618 22.81 -13.37 0.22
C GLY A 618 23.26 -12.17 -0.63
N THR A 619 22.34 -11.56 -1.38
CA THR A 619 22.62 -10.42 -2.26
C THR A 619 22.87 -9.18 -1.42
N GLN A 620 23.94 -8.44 -1.73
CA GLN A 620 24.20 -7.13 -1.14
C GLN A 620 23.70 -6.03 -2.07
N VAL A 621 23.04 -5.03 -1.50
CA VAL A 621 22.63 -3.80 -2.19
C VAL A 621 23.20 -2.58 -1.46
N LEU A 622 23.46 -1.52 -2.20
CA LEU A 622 23.88 -0.24 -1.68
C LEU A 622 22.65 0.68 -1.65
N LYS A 623 22.27 1.14 -0.45
CA LYS A 623 21.26 2.19 -0.29
C LYS A 623 21.94 3.55 -0.26
N CYS A 624 21.46 4.46 -1.10
CA CYS A 624 21.85 5.86 -1.13
C CYS A 624 20.64 6.73 -0.77
N THR A 625 20.78 7.58 0.24
CA THR A 625 19.75 8.56 0.61
C THR A 625 20.31 9.96 0.38
N THR A 626 19.54 10.82 -0.30
CA THR A 626 19.94 12.18 -0.67
C THR A 626 18.74 13.12 -0.73
N GLU A 627 18.99 14.39 -1.06
CA GLU A 627 17.96 15.41 -1.23
C GLU A 627 16.98 15.03 -2.37
N PHE A 628 15.75 15.55 -2.30
CA PHE A 628 14.72 15.33 -3.30
C PHE A 628 15.17 15.72 -4.71
N GLU A 629 14.85 14.88 -5.71
CA GLU A 629 15.25 15.01 -7.13
C GLU A 629 16.76 14.92 -7.39
N LYS A 630 17.57 14.48 -6.43
CA LYS A 630 19.04 14.35 -6.57
C LYS A 630 19.52 12.91 -6.70
N GLY A 631 18.69 11.93 -6.47
CA GLY A 631 19.08 10.51 -6.51
C GLY A 631 19.72 10.08 -7.83
N GLY A 632 19.16 10.49 -8.95
CA GLY A 632 19.71 10.20 -10.28
C GLY A 632 21.09 10.81 -10.49
N VAL A 633 21.31 12.05 -10.04
CA VAL A 633 22.60 12.76 -10.12
C VAL A 633 23.69 12.04 -9.33
N VAL A 634 23.33 11.56 -8.12
CA VAL A 634 24.26 10.80 -7.26
C VAL A 634 24.63 9.48 -7.93
N VAL A 635 23.66 8.74 -8.44
CA VAL A 635 23.91 7.46 -9.12
C VAL A 635 24.83 7.65 -10.32
N GLU A 636 24.58 8.65 -11.14
CA GLU A 636 25.43 8.96 -12.30
C GLU A 636 26.86 9.34 -11.87
N ALA A 637 27.00 10.13 -10.80
CA ALA A 637 28.30 10.54 -10.28
C ALA A 637 29.12 9.34 -9.78
N ILE A 638 28.54 8.44 -8.99
CA ILE A 638 29.24 7.25 -8.49
C ILE A 638 29.54 6.24 -9.61
N GLN A 639 28.67 6.09 -10.62
CA GLN A 639 28.93 5.27 -11.80
C GLN A 639 30.13 5.77 -12.61
N LYS A 640 30.24 7.08 -12.80
CA LYS A 640 31.37 7.70 -13.46
C LYS A 640 32.67 7.59 -12.67
N ALA A 641 32.59 7.76 -11.34
CA ALA A 641 33.77 7.69 -10.47
C ALA A 641 34.30 6.25 -10.30
N PHE A 642 33.40 5.25 -10.29
CA PHE A 642 33.76 3.86 -10.04
C PHE A 642 33.16 2.91 -11.09
N PRO A 643 33.61 2.95 -12.36
CA PRO A 643 33.06 2.11 -13.42
C PRO A 643 33.21 0.61 -13.14
N GLN A 644 34.29 0.23 -12.42
CA GLN A 644 34.58 -1.16 -12.04
C GLN A 644 33.58 -1.75 -11.03
N ALA A 645 32.88 -0.91 -10.29
CA ALA A 645 31.91 -1.38 -9.30
C ALA A 645 30.61 -1.91 -9.92
N GLY A 646 30.34 -1.63 -11.20
CA GLY A 646 29.16 -2.12 -11.92
C GLY A 646 27.83 -1.66 -11.28
N PHE A 647 27.80 -0.43 -10.79
CA PHE A 647 26.59 0.12 -10.15
C PHE A 647 25.41 0.18 -11.12
N THR A 648 24.28 -0.41 -10.72
CA THR A 648 23.03 -0.34 -11.47
C THR A 648 21.89 0.05 -10.55
N ASN A 649 21.02 0.94 -11.04
CA ASN A 649 19.82 1.33 -10.28
C ASN A 649 18.87 0.13 -10.24
N ALA A 650 18.53 -0.32 -9.03
CA ALA A 650 17.61 -1.43 -8.77
C ALA A 650 16.25 -0.95 -8.24
N GLY A 651 16.18 0.27 -7.70
CA GLY A 651 14.93 0.85 -7.24
C GLY A 651 15.12 2.29 -6.76
N VAL A 652 14.08 3.10 -6.89
CA VAL A 652 14.04 4.50 -6.43
C VAL A 652 12.80 4.71 -5.59
N ASN A 653 12.98 5.36 -4.44
CA ASN A 653 11.91 5.92 -3.64
C ASN A 653 12.18 7.42 -3.48
N SER A 654 11.34 8.26 -4.06
CA SER A 654 11.49 9.71 -4.06
C SER A 654 10.23 10.35 -3.50
N ILE A 655 10.39 11.14 -2.45
CA ILE A 655 9.28 11.75 -1.71
C ILE A 655 9.52 13.25 -1.57
N GLY A 656 8.56 14.02 -2.07
CA GLY A 656 8.60 15.48 -1.91
C GLY A 656 8.46 15.91 -0.44
N PRO A 657 9.14 16.96 0.01
CA PRO A 657 9.11 17.42 1.40
C PRO A 657 7.70 17.76 1.93
N SER A 658 6.82 18.25 1.07
CA SER A 658 5.41 18.52 1.41
C SER A 658 4.65 17.25 1.78
N VAL A 659 4.87 16.17 0.99
CA VAL A 659 4.27 14.86 1.23
C VAL A 659 4.81 14.25 2.52
N GLY A 660 6.13 14.32 2.74
CA GLY A 660 6.76 13.81 3.96
C GLY A 660 6.19 14.46 5.23
N SER A 661 6.02 15.79 5.23
CA SER A 661 5.42 16.49 6.36
C SER A 661 3.96 16.10 6.62
N GLU A 662 3.19 15.81 5.57
CA GLU A 662 1.81 15.35 5.66
C GLU A 662 1.73 13.92 6.21
N ILE A 663 2.63 13.03 5.79
CA ILE A 663 2.73 11.66 6.32
C ILE A 663 3.05 11.70 7.82
N LEU A 664 4.01 12.53 8.25
CA LEU A 664 4.35 12.70 9.67
C LEU A 664 3.16 13.19 10.49
N LYS A 665 2.44 14.21 9.99
CA LYS A 665 1.24 14.72 10.66
C LYS A 665 0.16 13.65 10.79
N SER A 666 -0.11 12.91 9.72
CA SER A 666 -1.08 11.81 9.70
C SER A 666 -0.69 10.70 10.69
N ALA A 667 0.60 10.35 10.76
CA ALA A 667 1.15 9.38 11.71
C ALA A 667 0.91 9.79 13.17
N LEU A 668 1.24 11.04 13.53
CA LEU A 668 1.03 11.56 14.88
C LEU A 668 -0.46 11.58 15.28
N ILE A 669 -1.34 11.99 14.34
CA ILE A 669 -2.79 11.96 14.56
C ILE A 669 -3.28 10.52 14.75
N SER A 670 -2.80 9.58 13.93
CA SER A 670 -3.19 8.17 14.04
C SER A 670 -2.82 7.56 15.40
N VAL A 671 -1.60 7.82 15.87
CA VAL A 671 -1.15 7.35 17.21
C VAL A 671 -1.98 7.99 18.32
N ALA A 672 -2.23 9.30 18.24
CA ALA A 672 -3.05 10.00 19.25
C ALA A 672 -4.50 9.48 19.27
N LEU A 673 -5.11 9.26 18.11
CA LEU A 673 -6.45 8.70 17.99
C LEU A 673 -6.53 7.25 18.49
N ALA A 674 -5.50 6.45 18.21
CA ALA A 674 -5.41 5.08 18.71
C ALA A 674 -5.37 5.05 20.25
N LEU A 675 -4.49 5.84 20.86
CA LEU A 675 -4.39 5.95 22.32
C LEU A 675 -5.70 6.47 22.94
N LEU A 676 -6.30 7.51 22.36
CA LEU A 676 -7.57 8.05 22.83
C LEU A 676 -8.71 7.04 22.69
N GLY A 677 -8.83 6.39 21.52
CA GLY A 677 -9.89 5.40 21.27
C GLY A 677 -9.79 4.22 22.22
N ILE A 678 -8.58 3.72 22.47
CA ILE A 678 -8.35 2.63 23.41
C ILE A 678 -8.63 3.07 24.85
N MET A 679 -8.19 4.27 25.24
CA MET A 679 -8.50 4.82 26.56
C MET A 679 -10.01 4.91 26.78
N LEU A 680 -10.75 5.40 25.81
CA LEU A 680 -12.22 5.48 25.86
C LEU A 680 -12.85 4.08 25.96
N TYR A 681 -12.36 3.12 25.15
CA TYR A 681 -12.84 1.73 25.18
C TYR A 681 -12.62 1.09 26.57
N VAL A 682 -11.39 1.20 27.11
CA VAL A 682 -11.06 0.62 28.42
C VAL A 682 -11.81 1.33 29.54
N ALA A 683 -11.96 2.66 29.51
CA ALA A 683 -12.74 3.41 30.46
C ALA A 683 -14.24 3.03 30.47
N PHE A 684 -14.80 2.71 29.29
CA PHE A 684 -16.18 2.26 29.15
C PHE A 684 -16.35 0.79 29.60
N ARG A 685 -15.40 -0.07 29.32
CA ARG A 685 -15.47 -1.53 29.57
C ARG A 685 -15.07 -1.90 31.00
N PHE A 686 -14.12 -1.14 31.54
CA PHE A 686 -13.53 -1.36 32.87
C PHE A 686 -13.65 -0.08 33.68
N GLU A 687 -13.28 -0.14 34.95
CA GLU A 687 -13.17 1.04 35.82
C GLU A 687 -11.96 1.90 35.44
N PHE A 688 -12.00 3.20 35.74
CA PHE A 688 -10.99 4.18 35.38
C PHE A 688 -9.55 3.81 35.82
N GLY A 689 -9.40 3.17 37.00
CA GLY A 689 -8.10 2.71 37.51
C GLY A 689 -7.41 1.69 36.59
N TYR A 690 -8.20 0.78 35.98
CA TYR A 690 -7.68 -0.14 34.95
C TYR A 690 -7.24 0.62 33.70
N GLY A 691 -8.03 1.62 33.29
CA GLY A 691 -7.70 2.48 32.14
C GLY A 691 -6.39 3.21 32.31
N MET A 692 -6.14 3.79 33.49
CA MET A 692 -4.88 4.46 33.82
C MET A 692 -3.69 3.51 33.76
N GLY A 693 -3.83 2.31 34.32
CA GLY A 693 -2.79 1.28 34.25
C GLY A 693 -2.45 0.89 32.83
N ALA A 694 -3.46 0.67 31.99
CA ALA A 694 -3.30 0.31 30.58
C ALA A 694 -2.62 1.43 29.77
N VAL A 695 -3.07 2.68 29.91
CA VAL A 695 -2.53 3.82 29.15
C VAL A 695 -1.08 4.10 29.52
N ILE A 696 -0.74 4.09 30.82
CA ILE A 696 0.64 4.30 31.27
C ILE A 696 1.57 3.19 30.76
N ALA A 697 1.11 1.93 30.81
CA ALA A 697 1.84 0.80 30.24
C ALA A 697 2.06 0.96 28.72
N THR A 698 1.04 1.35 27.98
CA THR A 698 1.13 1.54 26.52
C THR A 698 2.06 2.70 26.16
N ILE A 699 2.01 3.81 26.86
CA ILE A 699 2.93 4.95 26.67
C ILE A 699 4.38 4.51 26.97
N HIS A 700 4.58 3.77 28.06
CA HIS A 700 5.89 3.20 28.38
C HIS A 700 6.40 2.31 27.26
N ASP A 701 5.59 1.38 26.75
CA ASP A 701 5.99 0.45 25.69
C ASP A 701 6.32 1.16 24.38
N LEU A 702 5.53 2.17 24.03
CA LEU A 702 5.77 3.01 22.88
C LEU A 702 7.11 3.74 22.98
N LEU A 703 7.35 4.44 24.10
CA LEU A 703 8.59 5.20 24.30
C LEU A 703 9.82 4.28 24.39
N MET A 704 9.69 3.13 25.03
CA MET A 704 10.74 2.11 25.12
C MET A 704 11.09 1.58 23.72
N THR A 705 10.09 1.22 22.93
CA THR A 705 10.27 0.71 21.58
C THR A 705 10.94 1.74 20.68
N ILE A 706 10.48 2.99 20.70
CA ILE A 706 11.08 4.10 19.96
C ILE A 706 12.53 4.31 20.38
N GLY A 707 12.81 4.35 21.68
CA GLY A 707 14.14 4.56 22.23
C GLY A 707 15.13 3.48 21.80
N ILE A 708 14.74 2.21 21.93
CA ILE A 708 15.58 1.08 21.53
C ILE A 708 15.79 1.05 20.02
N PHE A 709 14.75 1.31 19.21
CA PHE A 709 14.86 1.37 17.75
C PHE A 709 15.92 2.38 17.29
N VAL A 710 15.91 3.58 17.87
CA VAL A 710 16.88 4.64 17.57
C VAL A 710 18.28 4.32 18.12
N LEU A 711 18.40 3.60 19.22
CA LEU A 711 19.69 3.12 19.75
C LEU A 711 20.37 2.16 18.77
N PHE A 712 19.62 1.34 18.05
CA PHE A 712 20.12 0.43 16.99
C PHE A 712 20.35 1.13 15.65
N ASP A 713 20.40 2.45 15.65
CA ASP A 713 20.69 3.29 14.47
C ASP A 713 19.74 3.09 13.29
N ARG A 714 18.49 2.73 13.59
CA ARG A 714 17.42 2.56 12.58
C ARG A 714 16.68 3.88 12.41
N GLN A 715 16.21 4.14 11.18
CA GLN A 715 15.48 5.35 10.84
C GLN A 715 13.97 5.10 10.82
N PHE A 716 13.20 6.06 11.31
CA PHE A 716 11.74 6.04 11.24
C PHE A 716 11.28 6.23 9.80
N ASN A 717 10.50 5.27 9.31
CA ASN A 717 9.79 5.32 8.03
C ASN A 717 8.28 5.20 8.24
N ALA A 718 7.50 5.35 7.16
CA ALA A 718 6.04 5.23 7.22
C ALA A 718 5.60 3.83 7.71
N SER A 719 6.29 2.78 7.29
CA SER A 719 5.99 1.40 7.68
C SER A 719 6.13 1.16 9.19
N MET A 720 7.02 1.90 9.86
CA MET A 720 7.17 1.82 11.31
C MET A 720 5.94 2.35 12.08
N VAL A 721 5.20 3.30 11.51
CA VAL A 721 3.94 3.78 12.10
C VAL A 721 2.94 2.63 12.23
N ALA A 722 2.88 1.75 11.23
CA ALA A 722 2.03 0.56 11.28
C ALA A 722 2.45 -0.39 12.42
N ALA A 723 3.77 -0.60 12.59
CA ALA A 723 4.28 -1.41 13.69
C ALA A 723 3.95 -0.81 15.07
N ILE A 724 4.11 0.50 15.23
CA ILE A 724 3.74 1.23 16.46
C ILE A 724 2.25 1.07 16.79
N LEU A 725 1.37 1.29 15.81
CA LEU A 725 -0.07 1.14 15.99
C LEU A 725 -0.45 -0.31 16.33
N LEU A 726 0.23 -1.28 15.73
CA LEU A 726 0.03 -2.68 16.06
C LEU A 726 0.49 -3.02 17.48
N ILE A 727 1.64 -2.50 17.92
CA ILE A 727 2.15 -2.70 19.28
C ILE A 727 1.17 -2.12 20.31
N ILE A 728 0.60 -0.95 20.06
CA ILE A 728 -0.42 -0.36 20.91
C ILE A 728 -1.59 -1.34 21.09
N GLY A 729 -2.09 -1.93 19.99
CA GLY A 729 -3.16 -2.93 20.05
C GLY A 729 -2.76 -4.21 20.78
N TYR A 730 -1.54 -4.70 20.52
CA TYR A 730 -1.02 -5.94 21.09
C TYR A 730 -0.70 -5.85 22.59
N SER A 731 -0.02 -4.79 23.01
CA SER A 731 0.32 -4.56 24.43
C SER A 731 -0.93 -4.48 25.32
N ILE A 732 -1.96 -3.81 24.81
CA ILE A 732 -3.23 -3.71 25.55
C ILE A 732 -3.97 -5.04 25.61
N ASN A 733 -3.89 -5.88 24.59
CA ASN A 733 -4.50 -7.21 24.61
C ASN A 733 -4.06 -8.01 25.83
N ASP A 734 -2.75 -8.08 26.09
CA ASP A 734 -2.19 -8.82 27.23
C ASP A 734 -2.64 -8.18 28.58
N THR A 735 -2.62 -6.85 28.64
CA THR A 735 -3.07 -6.09 29.82
C THR A 735 -4.56 -6.31 30.12
N ILE A 736 -5.44 -6.33 29.11
CA ILE A 736 -6.89 -6.57 29.27
C ILE A 736 -7.16 -7.95 29.87
N VAL A 737 -6.43 -8.96 29.42
CA VAL A 737 -6.64 -10.31 29.93
C VAL A 737 -6.19 -10.44 31.39
N VAL A 738 -5.08 -9.79 31.75
CA VAL A 738 -4.66 -9.72 33.15
C VAL A 738 -5.73 -8.99 33.98
N PHE A 739 -6.27 -7.88 33.48
CA PHE A 739 -7.32 -7.10 34.17
C PHE A 739 -8.65 -7.84 34.26
N ASP A 740 -9.05 -8.59 33.23
CA ASP A 740 -10.23 -9.45 33.32
C ASP A 740 -10.06 -10.53 34.36
N ARG A 741 -8.86 -11.13 34.49
CA ARG A 741 -8.55 -12.08 35.56
C ARG A 741 -8.55 -11.44 36.94
N ILE A 742 -8.01 -10.23 37.08
CA ILE A 742 -8.06 -9.49 38.35
C ILE A 742 -9.52 -9.27 38.76
N ARG A 743 -10.40 -8.90 37.85
CA ARG A 743 -11.83 -8.71 38.10
C ARG A 743 -12.51 -10.00 38.54
N GLU A 744 -12.16 -11.13 37.90
CA GLU A 744 -12.68 -12.46 38.27
C GLU A 744 -12.23 -12.86 39.69
N GLU A 745 -10.93 -12.69 40.00
CA GLU A 745 -10.38 -13.01 41.34
C GLU A 745 -10.90 -12.09 42.43
N LEU A 746 -11.15 -10.81 42.16
CA LEU A 746 -11.81 -9.88 43.07
C LEU A 746 -13.22 -10.34 43.41
N ALA A 747 -13.98 -10.85 42.47
CA ALA A 747 -15.33 -11.36 42.68
C ALA A 747 -15.32 -12.71 43.41
N GLY A 748 -14.33 -13.56 43.13
CA GLY A 748 -14.22 -14.91 43.72
C GLY A 748 -13.64 -14.97 45.14
N ASN A 749 -12.88 -13.93 45.57
CA ASN A 749 -12.19 -13.91 46.90
C ASN A 749 -12.58 -12.66 47.69
N PRO A 750 -13.71 -12.64 48.37
CA PRO A 750 -14.21 -11.44 49.03
C PRO A 750 -13.36 -10.98 50.26
N GLU A 751 -12.57 -11.84 50.85
CA GLU A 751 -11.73 -11.54 52.02
C GLU A 751 -10.24 -11.29 51.69
N GLY A 752 -9.81 -11.50 50.47
CA GLY A 752 -8.40 -11.39 50.07
C GLY A 752 -7.87 -9.95 50.01
N SER A 753 -6.60 -9.73 50.41
CA SER A 753 -5.98 -8.42 50.21
C SER A 753 -5.81 -8.10 48.71
N LEU A 754 -5.87 -6.82 48.34
CA LEU A 754 -5.68 -6.41 46.95
C LEU A 754 -4.34 -6.90 46.38
N ARG A 755 -3.27 -6.89 47.21
CA ARG A 755 -1.96 -7.39 46.83
C ARG A 755 -1.97 -8.90 46.47
N ASP A 756 -2.61 -9.71 47.34
CA ASP A 756 -2.66 -11.15 47.12
C ASP A 756 -3.49 -11.50 45.90
N ILE A 757 -4.60 -10.81 45.69
CA ILE A 757 -5.46 -10.97 44.51
C ILE A 757 -4.71 -10.65 43.23
N LEU A 758 -4.00 -9.50 43.17
CA LEU A 758 -3.21 -9.12 42.02
C LEU A 758 -2.08 -10.13 41.72
N ASN A 759 -1.29 -10.52 42.73
CA ASN A 759 -0.25 -11.53 42.54
C ASN A 759 -0.82 -12.87 42.10
N ARG A 760 -1.97 -13.28 42.60
CA ARG A 760 -2.64 -14.52 42.18
C ARG A 760 -3.10 -14.45 40.75
N ALA A 761 -3.76 -13.36 40.34
CA ALA A 761 -4.19 -13.15 38.97
C ALA A 761 -3.00 -13.18 37.97
N LEU A 762 -1.89 -12.48 38.32
CA LEU A 762 -0.66 -12.46 37.53
C LEU A 762 -0.05 -13.86 37.38
N ASN A 763 0.02 -14.65 38.44
CA ASN A 763 0.53 -16.02 38.38
C ASN A 763 -0.35 -16.95 37.54
N LEU A 764 -1.68 -16.77 37.57
CA LEU A 764 -2.63 -17.57 36.79
C LEU A 764 -2.59 -17.22 35.30
N THR A 765 -2.28 -15.97 34.94
CA THR A 765 -2.17 -15.54 33.55
C THR A 765 -0.76 -15.71 32.95
N LEU A 766 0.26 -15.93 33.80
CA LEU A 766 1.67 -15.96 33.40
C LEU A 766 1.98 -16.99 32.29
N ALA A 767 1.47 -18.22 32.42
CA ALA A 767 1.69 -19.27 31.43
C ALA A 767 1.16 -18.85 30.06
N ARG A 768 -0.03 -18.27 30.00
CA ARG A 768 -0.64 -17.77 28.79
C ARG A 768 0.18 -16.63 28.19
N THR A 769 0.50 -15.59 28.96
CA THR A 769 1.29 -14.43 28.50
C THR A 769 2.63 -14.85 27.91
N VAL A 770 3.32 -15.83 28.51
CA VAL A 770 4.58 -16.38 27.97
C VAL A 770 4.36 -17.17 26.68
N ILE A 771 3.30 -17.96 26.58
CA ILE A 771 3.03 -18.76 25.38
C ILE A 771 2.59 -17.85 24.22
N THR A 772 1.71 -16.88 24.43
CA THR A 772 1.24 -15.94 23.40
C THR A 772 2.36 -15.00 22.95
N GLY A 773 3.11 -14.43 23.90
CA GLY A 773 4.33 -13.68 23.59
C GLY A 773 5.34 -14.50 22.80
N GLY A 774 5.54 -15.77 23.18
CA GLY A 774 6.46 -16.70 22.52
C GLY A 774 6.12 -16.95 21.05
N THR A 775 4.86 -17.16 20.69
CA THR A 775 4.44 -17.33 19.29
C THR A 775 4.72 -16.10 18.44
N THR A 776 4.44 -14.93 18.96
CA THR A 776 4.68 -13.66 18.27
C THR A 776 6.17 -13.32 18.15
N LEU A 777 6.96 -13.63 19.20
CA LEU A 777 8.42 -13.48 19.19
C LEU A 777 9.07 -14.40 18.14
N LEU A 778 8.66 -15.67 18.05
CA LEU A 778 9.15 -16.61 17.04
C LEU A 778 8.89 -16.10 15.63
N THR A 779 7.70 -15.58 15.39
CA THR A 779 7.31 -14.99 14.10
C THR A 779 8.14 -13.75 13.79
N SER A 780 8.30 -12.83 14.76
CA SER A 780 9.09 -11.61 14.59
C SER A 780 10.57 -11.91 14.33
N ILE A 781 11.16 -12.86 15.06
CA ILE A 781 12.55 -13.30 14.84
C ILE A 781 12.71 -13.90 13.43
N THR A 782 11.76 -14.73 12.99
CA THR A 782 11.79 -15.32 11.64
C THR A 782 11.76 -14.21 10.58
N LEU A 783 10.87 -13.23 10.72
CA LEU A 783 10.80 -12.09 9.80
C LEU A 783 12.13 -11.31 9.81
N ILE A 784 12.73 -11.01 10.97
CA ILE A 784 14.00 -10.29 11.07
C ILE A 784 15.12 -11.04 10.34
N VAL A 785 15.18 -12.36 10.47
CA VAL A 785 16.24 -13.17 9.87
C VAL A 785 16.06 -13.33 8.36
N VAL A 786 14.82 -13.44 7.88
CA VAL A 786 14.54 -13.80 6.48
C VAL A 786 14.29 -12.58 5.60
N THR A 787 13.79 -11.47 6.17
CA THR A 787 13.40 -10.29 5.39
C THR A 787 14.37 -9.12 5.58
N THR A 788 14.29 -8.13 4.69
CA THR A 788 15.07 -6.89 4.72
C THR A 788 14.18 -5.67 4.51
N GLY A 789 14.74 -4.48 4.65
CA GLY A 789 14.02 -3.23 4.44
C GLY A 789 12.90 -3.02 5.45
N ASP A 790 11.79 -2.48 4.98
CA ASP A 790 10.66 -2.07 5.82
C ASP A 790 10.05 -3.20 6.64
N VAL A 791 9.96 -4.41 6.07
CA VAL A 791 9.43 -5.58 6.79
C VAL A 791 10.34 -5.99 7.95
N ASN A 792 11.65 -5.91 7.77
CA ASN A 792 12.63 -6.15 8.84
C ASN A 792 12.50 -5.11 9.96
N ASP A 793 12.30 -3.83 9.61
CA ASP A 793 12.09 -2.76 10.58
C ASP A 793 10.77 -2.93 11.35
N ILE A 794 9.69 -3.31 10.67
CA ILE A 794 8.41 -3.68 11.29
C ILE A 794 8.62 -4.84 12.28
N ALA A 795 9.29 -5.90 11.84
CA ALA A 795 9.51 -7.11 12.65
C ALA A 795 10.40 -6.84 13.87
N PHE A 796 11.45 -6.02 13.71
CA PHE A 796 12.33 -5.59 14.81
C PHE A 796 11.57 -4.74 15.84
N THR A 797 10.76 -3.81 15.36
CA THR A 797 9.90 -2.98 16.20
C THR A 797 8.92 -3.84 17.00
N LEU A 798 8.31 -4.84 16.35
CA LEU A 798 7.39 -5.78 17.00
C LEU A 798 8.09 -6.68 18.00
N LEU A 799 9.30 -7.14 17.70
CA LEU A 799 10.11 -7.92 18.65
C LEU A 799 10.27 -7.16 19.97
N ILE A 800 10.68 -5.90 19.87
CA ILE A 800 10.85 -5.04 21.06
C ILE A 800 9.50 -4.78 21.71
N GLY A 801 8.47 -4.41 20.92
CA GLY A 801 7.14 -4.09 21.43
C GLY A 801 6.45 -5.26 22.14
N VAL A 802 6.62 -6.49 21.68
CA VAL A 802 6.09 -7.70 22.35
C VAL A 802 6.85 -7.97 23.64
N LEU A 803 8.17 -7.84 23.66
CA LEU A 803 8.97 -8.00 24.87
C LEU A 803 8.60 -6.96 25.93
N THR A 804 8.49 -5.68 25.53
CA THR A 804 8.12 -4.59 26.43
C THR A 804 6.67 -4.70 26.88
N GLY A 805 5.73 -5.07 26.00
CA GLY A 805 4.30 -5.25 26.32
C GLY A 805 4.05 -6.40 27.29
N THR A 806 4.75 -7.52 27.12
CA THR A 806 4.72 -8.64 28.06
C THR A 806 5.28 -8.22 29.42
N PHE A 807 6.36 -7.43 29.44
CA PHE A 807 6.93 -6.91 30.68
C PHE A 807 5.99 -5.88 31.33
N SER A 808 5.43 -4.97 30.58
CA SER A 808 4.64 -3.85 31.12
C SER A 808 3.29 -4.29 31.68
N SER A 809 2.66 -5.34 31.14
CA SER A 809 1.42 -5.91 31.70
C SER A 809 1.63 -6.40 33.12
N LEU A 810 2.80 -7.00 33.42
CA LEU A 810 3.15 -7.53 34.73
C LEU A 810 3.69 -6.45 35.70
N PHE A 811 4.62 -5.59 35.24
CA PHE A 811 5.43 -4.71 36.10
C PHE A 811 5.10 -3.23 35.98
N ILE A 812 4.24 -2.82 35.07
CA ILE A 812 3.79 -1.42 34.93
C ILE A 812 2.28 -1.32 35.15
N ALA A 813 1.44 -2.00 34.38
CA ALA A 813 -0.01 -1.86 34.44
C ALA A 813 -0.58 -2.25 35.81
N CYS A 814 -0.23 -3.44 36.33
CA CYS A 814 -0.71 -3.92 37.63
C CYS A 814 -0.19 -3.11 38.82
N PRO A 815 1.11 -2.75 38.91
CA PRO A 815 1.58 -1.83 39.95
C PRO A 815 0.92 -0.46 39.92
N VAL A 816 0.70 0.12 38.74
CA VAL A 816 -0.02 1.41 38.61
C VAL A 816 -1.43 1.29 39.11
N PHE A 817 -2.17 0.24 38.74
CA PHE A 817 -3.50 -0.05 39.30
C PHE A 817 -3.48 -0.18 40.82
N TYR A 818 -2.51 -0.93 41.39
CA TYR A 818 -2.33 -1.07 42.84
C TYR A 818 -2.08 0.28 43.53
N TRP A 819 -1.21 1.12 42.98
CA TRP A 819 -0.90 2.44 43.56
C TRP A 819 -2.07 3.42 43.38
N TRP A 820 -2.82 3.36 42.30
CA TRP A 820 -4.02 4.16 42.08
C TRP A 820 -5.06 3.94 43.19
N HIS A 821 -5.25 2.68 43.58
CA HIS A 821 -6.17 2.29 44.65
C HIS A 821 -5.53 2.31 46.06
N LYS A 822 -4.35 2.92 46.21
CA LYS A 822 -3.59 3.02 47.48
C LYS A 822 -3.35 1.66 48.16
N GLY A 823 -3.34 0.58 47.38
CA GLY A 823 -3.19 -0.77 47.90
C GLY A 823 -4.39 -1.32 48.70
N ASP A 824 -5.50 -0.61 48.73
CA ASP A 824 -6.70 -0.98 49.47
C ASP A 824 -7.85 -1.38 48.54
N ARG A 825 -8.39 -2.57 48.78
CA ARG A 825 -9.53 -3.12 48.04
C ARG A 825 -10.78 -2.26 48.15
N ARG A 826 -11.02 -1.60 49.31
CA ARG A 826 -12.22 -0.75 49.52
C ARG A 826 -12.32 0.36 48.49
N HIS A 827 -11.19 0.87 48.01
CA HIS A 827 -11.18 1.86 46.94
C HIS A 827 -11.63 1.31 45.60
N VAL A 828 -11.33 0.02 45.27
CA VAL A 828 -11.82 -0.64 44.07
C VAL A 828 -13.33 -0.84 44.15
N GLU A 829 -13.87 -1.25 45.30
CA GLU A 829 -15.31 -1.48 45.51
C GLU A 829 -16.13 -0.18 45.47
N ALA A 830 -15.60 0.90 46.03
CA ALA A 830 -16.24 2.22 46.03
C ALA A 830 -16.34 2.79 44.58
N HIS A 831 -15.36 2.54 43.72
CA HIS A 831 -15.41 2.97 42.34
C HIS A 831 -16.30 2.08 41.47
N ARG A 832 -16.49 0.81 41.85
CA ARG A 832 -17.37 -0.14 41.15
C ARG A 832 -18.86 0.21 41.32
N ASP A 833 -19.23 0.78 42.45
CA ASP A 833 -20.63 1.21 42.71
C ASP A 833 -21.01 2.48 41.94
N ILE A 834 -20.03 3.25 41.46
CA ILE A 834 -20.23 4.47 40.65
C ILE A 834 -20.32 4.13 39.14
N ALA A 835 -19.76 2.99 38.69
CA ALA A 835 -19.82 2.58 37.30
C ALA A 835 -21.26 2.18 36.93
N PRO A 836 -21.82 2.61 35.78
CA PRO A 836 -23.16 2.23 35.38
C PRO A 836 -23.27 0.71 35.29
N LYS A 837 -24.18 0.11 36.06
CA LYS A 837 -24.53 -1.31 36.02
C LYS A 837 -25.27 -1.58 34.71
N TYR A 838 -24.53 -1.88 33.64
CA TYR A 838 -25.10 -2.50 32.46
C TYR A 838 -25.25 -4.00 32.72
N GLU A 839 -26.34 -4.37 33.41
CA GLU A 839 -26.85 -5.74 33.40
C GLU A 839 -27.47 -6.00 32.02
N TRP A 840 -26.86 -6.86 31.25
CA TRP A 840 -27.53 -7.51 30.11
C TRP A 840 -28.65 -8.38 30.73
N GLU A 841 -29.90 -7.95 30.58
CA GLU A 841 -31.09 -8.69 31.04
C GLU A 841 -31.30 -10.05 30.37
N GLY A 842 -30.26 -10.74 29.94
CA GLY A 842 -30.31 -12.05 29.32
C GLY A 842 -29.66 -13.19 30.10
N ALA A 843 -28.84 -12.88 31.11
CA ALA A 843 -28.04 -13.91 31.79
C ALA A 843 -28.62 -14.46 33.10
N SER A 844 -29.68 -13.90 33.66
CA SER A 844 -30.19 -14.27 35.00
C SER A 844 -31.42 -15.20 35.03
N LYS A 845 -31.88 -15.73 33.91
CA LYS A 845 -33.03 -16.66 33.84
C LYS A 845 -32.71 -18.13 33.53
N ALA A 846 -31.48 -18.56 33.74
CA ALA A 846 -31.09 -19.97 33.55
C ALA A 846 -30.61 -20.68 34.85
N SER A 847 -31.01 -20.21 36.00
CA SER A 847 -30.85 -20.96 37.27
C SER A 847 -32.16 -21.01 38.06
N ASN A 848 -33.04 -21.88 37.65
CA ASN A 848 -34.01 -22.64 38.50
C ASN A 848 -34.32 -23.95 37.78
#